data_a6d6a52071fae7d782d5283e6ed24aec
#
_entry.id   a6d6a52071fae7d782d5283e6ed24aec
#
_cell.length_a   1.000
_cell.length_b   1.000
_cell.length_c   1.000
_cell.angle_alpha   90.00
_cell.angle_beta   90.00
_cell.angle_gamma   90.00
#
_symmetry.space_group_name_H-M   'P 1'
#
loop_
_entity.id
_entity.type
_entity.pdbx_description
1 polymer ?
#
loop_
_entity_poly.entity_id
_entity_poly.type
_entity_poly.pdbx_seq_one_letter_code
_entity_poly.pdbx_strand_id
1 'polypeptide(L)'
;MTRKSQLAVLIAALLPASVLANTIEGVVLNNQGKVVTNATVEVEGFDITAVTDASGKFVITDLKSGSKELHITAPGYAHLHRDITFSDDKSQSIIFNLERSPIEVIDIEATPIHMSAMESTSPVSVLSGEQLRRQQAATLGDSLEKLPGVNTNFHAKVASTPIIRGLSGPRVLITQNGLDVSDVSRVGPDHSVASEASTAKQIEVLRGPATLFYGSGAIGGVVNVVDNRVPTDSTTRGEWNLEHNSVDNQKVASFNATTGTDSFAFYADAFWREADDYEIPVAAELAHDDHSGDYTVANSNEESDGFTLGTSYLFDQGFVGIAVEQFNRQYGIPGHTHGGEEEQSIAEESVYADLEQTKVQLLSEYNLDNKWLNKINLRAGFTDYEHAEIEHGSVGTIFKNETNEFRVDLMHNQFREWNGGLSFHYKQSDVEAQGSEAFTPPSETQSFAIALMEERHFGDFLVQLGGRVERVTIDADNVLLPSIDAHAHDDEDGHDDHDHGQEHAHEESADIIRVFNAEHEFTPVSLSAGVVWDFAPSYNLGLSVSRSERAPSASELLSFGPHIGTGTYEVGALFDMHEDGHLGLSEQVIDLETANNIDLTLRKTQGDIGFIFNAFYNQVDNYYYQINTGLYAESGHDHGDEHDHGDEHDHSDEHDHSSELPVYLFKTDDVVLHGFEAQVAWQLTDEFKVDLFSDYVRARLKDGGDLPRTPPLRFGTEFSYQTEKLSAHLHITRYQEQDRTAPEETATNGYTMLDASVSYDLSVLNQDVSVYLRGTNLTDTEARVHSSFLKDIAPRPGRSFALGVRGYF
;
A
#
# COMPACT_ATOMS: atom_id res chain seq x y z
N MET A 1 2.74 12.51 -54.57
CA MET A 1 3.93 11.67 -54.66
C MET A 1 3.89 10.81 -53.42
N THR A 2 3.93 9.53 -53.62
CA THR A 2 3.36 8.51 -52.74
C THR A 2 4.23 8.19 -51.50
N ARG A 3 3.61 7.92 -50.37
CA ARG A 3 4.23 7.44 -49.10
C ARG A 3 5.36 6.42 -49.28
N LYS A 4 5.41 5.69 -50.40
CA LYS A 4 6.48 4.72 -50.72
C LYS A 4 7.83 5.35 -51.04
N SER A 5 7.86 6.61 -51.47
CA SER A 5 9.13 7.27 -51.81
C SER A 5 9.85 7.89 -50.59
N GLN A 6 9.09 8.22 -49.53
CA GLN A 6 9.68 8.69 -48.28
C GLN A 6 10.31 7.55 -47.50
N LEU A 7 9.67 6.35 -47.50
CA LEU A 7 10.22 5.14 -46.92
C LEU A 7 11.52 4.70 -47.59
N ALA A 8 11.61 4.84 -48.92
CA ALA A 8 12.82 4.51 -49.69
C ALA A 8 13.98 5.48 -49.41
N VAL A 9 13.72 6.74 -49.11
CA VAL A 9 14.75 7.74 -48.72
C VAL A 9 15.25 7.47 -47.29
N LEU A 10 14.38 7.04 -46.37
CA LEU A 10 14.77 6.65 -45.00
C LEU A 10 15.65 5.39 -45.03
N ILE A 11 15.30 4.40 -45.83
CA ILE A 11 16.08 3.16 -45.98
C ILE A 11 17.46 3.41 -46.62
N ALA A 12 17.55 4.37 -47.56
CA ALA A 12 18.83 4.72 -48.19
C ALA A 12 19.78 5.53 -47.27
N ALA A 13 19.29 6.10 -46.19
CA ALA A 13 20.11 6.78 -45.17
C ALA A 13 20.71 5.83 -44.14
N LEU A 14 20.34 4.52 -44.17
CA LEU A 14 20.83 3.46 -43.29
C LEU A 14 22.06 2.72 -43.86
N LEU A 15 22.72 3.22 -44.92
CA LEU A 15 23.92 2.55 -45.48
C LEU A 15 25.16 2.81 -44.63
N PRO A 16 25.93 1.77 -44.29
CA PRO A 16 26.89 1.79 -43.20
C PRO A 16 28.28 2.32 -43.59
N ALA A 17 28.91 3.01 -42.65
CA ALA A 17 30.38 3.11 -42.64
C ALA A 17 30.91 2.16 -41.54
N SER A 18 31.63 1.14 -41.92
CA SER A 18 32.29 0.11 -41.12
C SER A 18 31.43 -1.06 -40.61
N VAL A 19 31.79 -2.21 -41.08
CA VAL A 19 31.26 -3.53 -40.67
C VAL A 19 31.85 -3.85 -39.30
N LEU A 20 31.01 -3.71 -38.28
CA LEU A 20 31.24 -4.36 -36.98
C LEU A 20 30.43 -5.67 -36.98
N ALA A 21 31.05 -6.77 -36.62
CA ALA A 21 30.37 -8.06 -36.49
C ALA A 21 29.25 -7.98 -35.44
N ASN A 22 28.11 -8.60 -35.77
CA ASN A 22 26.98 -8.75 -34.86
C ASN A 22 26.38 -7.44 -34.31
N THR A 23 26.08 -6.49 -35.19
CA THR A 23 25.44 -5.22 -34.86
C THR A 23 23.99 -5.20 -35.34
N ILE A 24 23.06 -4.76 -34.53
CA ILE A 24 21.71 -4.35 -34.95
C ILE A 24 21.65 -2.85 -35.05
N GLU A 25 21.21 -2.37 -36.16
CA GLU A 25 20.77 -0.98 -36.32
C GLU A 25 19.28 -0.99 -36.63
N GLY A 26 18.50 -0.16 -35.95
CA GLY A 26 17.07 -0.11 -36.17
C GLY A 26 16.48 1.28 -36.05
N VAL A 27 15.22 1.38 -36.45
CA VAL A 27 14.40 2.56 -36.30
C VAL A 27 13.08 2.17 -35.67
N VAL A 28 12.66 2.88 -34.64
CA VAL A 28 11.37 2.70 -34.03
C VAL A 28 10.41 3.78 -34.55
N LEU A 29 9.31 3.33 -35.11
CA LEU A 29 8.24 4.17 -35.67
C LEU A 29 6.92 3.87 -34.95
N ASN A 30 5.99 4.81 -34.98
CA ASN A 30 4.61 4.53 -34.64
C ASN A 30 3.80 4.09 -35.87
N ASN A 31 2.54 3.69 -35.69
CA ASN A 31 1.63 3.27 -36.77
C ASN A 31 1.36 4.33 -37.82
N GLN A 32 1.64 5.62 -37.53
CA GLN A 32 1.53 6.72 -38.49
C GLN A 32 2.84 6.95 -39.26
N GLY A 33 3.90 6.19 -38.96
CA GLY A 33 5.21 6.33 -39.55
C GLY A 33 6.02 7.51 -39.00
N LYS A 34 5.62 8.09 -37.87
CA LYS A 34 6.45 9.04 -37.11
C LYS A 34 7.51 8.29 -36.32
N VAL A 35 8.67 8.88 -36.14
CA VAL A 35 9.74 8.35 -35.29
C VAL A 35 9.30 8.35 -33.81
N VAL A 36 9.67 7.30 -33.07
CA VAL A 36 9.53 7.22 -31.64
C VAL A 36 10.89 7.45 -31.01
N THR A 37 11.02 8.53 -30.28
CA THR A 37 12.25 8.90 -29.55
C THR A 37 12.19 8.37 -28.13
N ASN A 38 13.35 8.17 -27.51
CA ASN A 38 13.47 7.63 -26.16
C ASN A 38 12.78 6.26 -25.97
N ALA A 39 12.64 5.48 -27.04
CA ALA A 39 12.23 4.10 -26.93
C ALA A 39 13.43 3.26 -26.46
N THR A 40 13.23 2.43 -25.46
CA THR A 40 14.22 1.48 -24.97
C THR A 40 14.09 0.19 -25.76
N VAL A 41 15.21 -0.33 -26.26
CA VAL A 41 15.33 -1.60 -26.96
C VAL A 41 16.25 -2.48 -26.13
N GLU A 42 15.73 -3.53 -25.55
CA GLU A 42 16.42 -4.47 -24.67
C GLU A 42 16.55 -5.83 -25.34
N VAL A 43 17.65 -6.53 -25.08
CA VAL A 43 17.83 -7.93 -25.46
C VAL A 43 17.46 -8.80 -24.28
N GLU A 44 16.32 -9.46 -24.33
CA GLU A 44 15.79 -10.21 -23.21
C GLU A 44 16.73 -11.30 -22.72
N GLY A 45 16.94 -11.35 -21.39
CA GLY A 45 17.90 -12.25 -20.75
C GLY A 45 19.37 -11.81 -20.84
N PHE A 46 19.63 -10.58 -21.31
CA PHE A 46 20.97 -9.98 -21.37
C PHE A 46 20.91 -8.53 -20.92
N ASP A 47 21.90 -8.07 -20.20
CA ASP A 47 22.03 -6.65 -19.80
C ASP A 47 22.54 -5.80 -20.99
N ILE A 48 21.76 -5.83 -22.08
CA ILE A 48 22.08 -5.11 -23.31
C ILE A 48 20.88 -4.26 -23.71
N THR A 49 21.00 -2.97 -23.53
CA THR A 49 19.97 -1.99 -23.86
C THR A 49 20.47 -0.90 -24.80
N ALA A 50 19.58 -0.35 -25.61
CA ALA A 50 19.82 0.83 -26.40
C ALA A 50 18.59 1.74 -26.38
N VAL A 51 18.81 3.05 -26.37
CA VAL A 51 17.73 4.04 -26.43
C VAL A 51 17.70 4.72 -27.78
N THR A 52 16.53 4.94 -28.36
CA THR A 52 16.38 5.61 -29.66
C THR A 52 16.70 7.09 -29.55
N ASP A 53 17.46 7.59 -30.52
CA ASP A 53 17.80 9.02 -30.66
C ASP A 53 16.64 9.88 -31.20
N ALA A 54 16.87 11.19 -31.40
CA ALA A 54 15.90 12.11 -31.96
C ALA A 54 15.39 11.75 -33.38
N SER A 55 16.05 10.82 -34.06
CA SER A 55 15.60 10.27 -35.35
C SER A 55 14.94 8.90 -35.22
N GLY A 56 14.69 8.45 -34.01
CA GLY A 56 14.11 7.15 -33.69
C GLY A 56 15.07 5.97 -33.92
N LYS A 57 16.37 6.22 -34.05
CA LYS A 57 17.40 5.19 -34.35
C LYS A 57 18.03 4.67 -33.07
N PHE A 58 18.31 3.38 -33.07
CA PHE A 58 19.11 2.70 -32.05
C PHE A 58 20.17 1.82 -32.68
N VAL A 59 21.21 1.50 -31.91
CA VAL A 59 22.30 0.60 -32.30
C VAL A 59 22.65 -0.30 -31.13
N ILE A 60 22.63 -1.60 -31.34
CA ILE A 60 23.12 -2.60 -30.38
C ILE A 60 24.28 -3.33 -31.00
N THR A 61 25.42 -3.38 -30.28
CA THR A 61 26.67 -4.02 -30.73
C THR A 61 26.99 -5.27 -29.92
N ASP A 62 27.93 -6.05 -30.38
CA ASP A 62 28.52 -7.19 -29.65
C ASP A 62 27.59 -8.36 -29.33
N LEU A 63 26.51 -8.51 -30.10
CA LEU A 63 25.57 -9.62 -29.91
C LEU A 63 26.16 -10.97 -30.36
N LYS A 64 26.01 -12.00 -29.50
CA LYS A 64 26.35 -13.38 -29.87
C LYS A 64 25.30 -13.91 -30.87
N SER A 65 25.75 -14.72 -31.84
CA SER A 65 24.89 -15.41 -32.81
C SER A 65 23.86 -16.32 -32.11
N GLY A 66 22.69 -16.44 -32.73
CA GLY A 66 21.57 -17.23 -32.21
C GLY A 66 20.24 -16.48 -32.30
N SER A 67 19.17 -17.10 -31.88
CA SER A 67 17.88 -16.41 -31.72
C SER A 67 17.88 -15.60 -30.40
N LYS A 68 17.45 -14.33 -30.49
CA LYS A 68 17.31 -13.41 -29.36
C LYS A 68 15.96 -12.77 -29.44
N GLU A 69 15.29 -12.62 -28.33
CA GLU A 69 14.10 -11.82 -28.20
C GLU A 69 14.50 -10.37 -27.89
N LEU A 70 13.96 -9.44 -28.65
CA LEU A 70 14.07 -8.02 -28.39
C LEU A 70 12.77 -7.51 -27.79
N HIS A 71 12.88 -6.85 -26.66
CA HIS A 71 11.81 -6.14 -25.99
C HIS A 71 11.94 -4.65 -26.22
N ILE A 72 10.92 -4.02 -26.82
CA ILE A 72 10.90 -2.60 -27.15
C ILE A 72 9.79 -1.92 -26.36
N THR A 73 10.16 -0.92 -25.58
CA THR A 73 9.25 -0.14 -24.75
C THR A 73 9.36 1.35 -25.04
N ALA A 74 8.26 2.07 -24.98
CA ALA A 74 8.25 3.53 -25.06
C ALA A 74 7.00 4.10 -24.36
N PRO A 75 7.08 5.24 -23.67
CA PRO A 75 5.93 5.87 -23.02
C PRO A 75 4.78 6.12 -24.01
N GLY A 76 3.56 5.72 -23.64
CA GLY A 76 2.36 5.85 -24.47
C GLY A 76 2.25 4.84 -25.62
N TYR A 77 3.09 3.82 -25.63
CA TYR A 77 3.06 2.74 -26.62
C TYR A 77 2.99 1.37 -25.93
N ALA A 78 2.40 0.40 -26.62
CA ALA A 78 2.42 -0.98 -26.19
C ALA A 78 3.82 -1.58 -26.36
N HIS A 79 4.19 -2.46 -25.43
CA HIS A 79 5.44 -3.21 -25.53
C HIS A 79 5.43 -4.09 -26.78
N LEU A 80 6.58 -4.26 -27.41
CA LEU A 80 6.76 -5.11 -28.56
C LEU A 80 7.86 -6.13 -28.30
N HIS A 81 7.49 -7.39 -28.24
CA HIS A 81 8.41 -8.52 -28.18
C HIS A 81 8.63 -9.07 -29.59
N ARG A 82 9.88 -9.32 -29.94
CA ARG A 82 10.22 -9.83 -31.27
C ARG A 82 11.46 -10.69 -31.27
N ASP A 83 11.28 -11.95 -31.67
CA ASP A 83 12.38 -12.85 -31.95
C ASP A 83 13.17 -12.46 -33.19
N ILE A 84 14.48 -12.35 -33.04
CA ILE A 84 15.40 -12.08 -34.11
C ILE A 84 16.53 -13.12 -34.12
N THR A 85 16.77 -13.74 -35.28
CA THR A 85 17.85 -14.70 -35.42
C THR A 85 19.06 -14.00 -36.02
N PHE A 86 20.16 -14.04 -35.29
CA PHE A 86 21.48 -13.52 -35.71
C PHE A 86 22.32 -14.61 -36.31
N SER A 87 22.87 -14.35 -37.48
CA SER A 87 23.92 -15.18 -38.12
C SER A 87 25.26 -14.47 -38.05
N ASP A 88 26.31 -15.21 -37.82
CA ASP A 88 27.69 -14.69 -37.76
C ASP A 88 28.01 -13.77 -38.94
N ASP A 89 28.65 -12.65 -38.66
CA ASP A 89 29.18 -11.64 -39.62
C ASP A 89 28.17 -10.81 -40.43
N LYS A 90 26.97 -10.49 -39.93
CA LYS A 90 26.05 -9.58 -40.63
C LYS A 90 25.41 -8.54 -39.69
N SER A 91 25.59 -7.27 -40.03
CA SER A 91 24.74 -6.21 -39.51
C SER A 91 23.30 -6.39 -40.04
N GLN A 92 22.30 -6.29 -39.16
CA GLN A 92 20.90 -6.31 -39.53
C GLN A 92 20.28 -4.93 -39.32
N SER A 93 19.50 -4.50 -40.32
CA SER A 93 18.72 -3.27 -40.21
C SER A 93 17.23 -3.60 -40.05
N ILE A 94 16.60 -3.10 -38.98
CA ILE A 94 15.26 -3.48 -38.61
C ILE A 94 14.40 -2.21 -38.38
N ILE A 95 13.12 -2.30 -38.72
CA ILE A 95 12.13 -1.30 -38.39
C ILE A 95 11.12 -1.94 -37.45
N PHE A 96 10.95 -1.32 -36.27
CA PHE A 96 9.89 -1.65 -35.34
C PHE A 96 8.77 -0.65 -35.47
N ASN A 97 7.53 -1.12 -35.47
CA ASN A 97 6.37 -0.28 -35.42
C ASN A 97 5.66 -0.52 -34.10
N LEU A 98 5.64 0.50 -33.24
CA LEU A 98 4.92 0.45 -31.98
C LEU A 98 3.49 0.93 -32.19
N GLU A 99 2.58 0.24 -31.55
CA GLU A 99 1.17 0.66 -31.47
C GLU A 99 0.97 1.54 -30.24
N ARG A 100 0.18 2.61 -30.37
CA ARG A 100 -0.18 3.46 -29.25
C ARG A 100 -0.92 2.66 -28.20
N SER A 101 -0.59 2.86 -26.94
CA SER A 101 -1.33 2.35 -25.78
C SER A 101 -1.72 3.52 -24.88
N PRO A 102 -3.02 3.81 -24.73
CA PRO A 102 -3.46 4.87 -23.83
C PRO A 102 -3.44 4.42 -22.35
N ILE A 103 -3.36 3.12 -22.09
CA ILE A 103 -3.05 2.56 -20.78
C ILE A 103 -1.54 2.32 -20.74
N GLU A 104 -0.89 2.89 -19.75
CA GLU A 104 0.54 2.71 -19.57
C GLU A 104 0.84 1.24 -19.25
N VAL A 105 1.79 0.67 -19.98
CA VAL A 105 2.27 -0.69 -19.73
C VAL A 105 3.57 -0.57 -18.97
N ILE A 106 3.58 -1.01 -17.71
CA ILE A 106 4.70 -0.88 -16.80
C ILE A 106 5.12 -2.27 -16.35
N ASP A 107 6.43 -2.48 -16.26
CA ASP A 107 7.00 -3.71 -15.75
C ASP A 107 6.88 -3.76 -14.23
N ILE A 108 6.54 -4.94 -13.72
CA ILE A 108 6.35 -5.22 -12.30
C ILE A 108 7.69 -5.70 -11.73
N GLU A 109 8.22 -4.99 -10.75
CA GLU A 109 9.46 -5.35 -10.05
C GLU A 109 9.21 -6.26 -8.82
N ALA A 110 7.97 -6.29 -8.35
CA ALA A 110 7.56 -7.09 -7.19
C ALA A 110 7.66 -8.60 -7.43
N THR A 111 7.56 -9.07 -8.65
CA THR A 111 7.62 -10.50 -8.99
C THR A 111 8.99 -10.88 -9.54
N PRO A 112 9.54 -12.05 -9.17
CA PRO A 112 10.83 -12.49 -9.71
C PRO A 112 10.77 -12.90 -11.18
N ILE A 113 9.57 -13.21 -11.70
CA ILE A 113 9.33 -13.45 -13.13
C ILE A 113 9.05 -12.10 -13.78
N HIS A 114 9.78 -11.75 -14.83
CA HIS A 114 9.51 -10.55 -15.60
C HIS A 114 8.10 -10.59 -16.17
N MET A 115 7.28 -9.65 -15.76
CA MET A 115 5.87 -9.59 -16.14
C MET A 115 5.43 -8.12 -16.24
N SER A 116 4.78 -7.79 -17.32
CA SER A 116 4.09 -6.51 -17.42
C SER A 116 2.71 -6.57 -16.74
N ALA A 117 2.19 -5.43 -16.33
CA ALA A 117 0.85 -5.33 -15.76
C ALA A 117 -0.25 -5.87 -16.73
N MET A 118 0.03 -5.97 -18.03
CA MET A 118 -0.88 -6.47 -19.07
C MET A 118 -0.86 -7.98 -19.24
N GLU A 119 0.22 -8.65 -18.86
CA GLU A 119 0.41 -10.11 -18.97
C GLU A 119 -0.01 -10.84 -17.69
N SER A 120 -0.20 -10.13 -16.60
CA SER A 120 -0.69 -10.71 -15.35
C SER A 120 -2.11 -11.27 -15.50
N THR A 121 -2.38 -12.45 -14.95
CA THR A 121 -3.72 -13.06 -14.93
C THR A 121 -4.72 -12.28 -14.09
N SER A 122 -4.25 -11.54 -13.09
CA SER A 122 -5.05 -10.61 -12.25
C SER A 122 -4.64 -9.15 -12.51
N PRO A 123 -5.52 -8.19 -12.23
CA PRO A 123 -5.16 -6.78 -12.37
C PRO A 123 -4.02 -6.40 -11.42
N VAL A 124 -3.00 -5.79 -11.98
CA VAL A 124 -1.94 -5.10 -11.23
C VAL A 124 -2.04 -3.62 -11.55
N SER A 125 -2.01 -2.78 -10.53
CA SER A 125 -1.95 -1.34 -10.69
C SER A 125 -0.55 -0.85 -10.35
N VAL A 126 0.03 -0.03 -11.20
CA VAL A 126 1.34 0.58 -10.96
C VAL A 126 1.21 2.09 -11.02
N LEU A 127 1.67 2.77 -9.99
CA LEU A 127 1.74 4.22 -9.90
C LEU A 127 3.21 4.62 -10.07
N SER A 128 3.55 5.30 -11.16
CA SER A 128 4.93 5.67 -11.48
C SER A 128 5.03 7.03 -12.17
N GLY A 129 6.24 7.53 -12.39
CA GLY A 129 6.53 8.73 -13.17
C GLY A 129 5.70 9.95 -12.73
N GLU A 130 5.17 10.71 -13.71
CA GLU A 130 4.38 11.93 -13.44
C GLU A 130 3.08 11.62 -12.68
N GLN A 131 2.48 10.45 -12.85
CA GLN A 131 1.28 10.09 -12.12
C GLN A 131 1.58 9.92 -10.62
N LEU A 132 2.68 9.24 -10.25
CA LEU A 132 3.14 9.14 -8.87
C LEU A 132 3.40 10.52 -8.28
N ARG A 133 4.15 11.36 -8.99
CA ARG A 133 4.50 12.72 -8.53
C ARG A 133 3.28 13.61 -8.26
N ARG A 134 2.21 13.46 -9.05
CA ARG A 134 0.96 14.21 -8.86
C ARG A 134 0.08 13.66 -7.73
N GLN A 135 0.16 12.35 -7.45
CA GLN A 135 -0.70 11.68 -6.49
C GLN A 135 0.00 11.43 -5.14
N GLN A 136 1.31 11.62 -5.07
CA GLN A 136 2.04 11.46 -3.80
C GLN A 136 1.44 12.34 -2.70
N ALA A 137 1.23 11.74 -1.53
CA ALA A 137 0.71 12.35 -0.32
C ALA A 137 1.60 11.94 0.87
N ALA A 138 1.29 12.44 2.07
CA ALA A 138 2.00 12.11 3.30
C ALA A 138 1.92 10.62 3.66
N THR A 139 0.84 9.95 3.23
CA THR A 139 0.58 8.54 3.53
C THR A 139 0.44 7.70 2.26
N LEU A 140 0.70 6.40 2.36
CA LEU A 140 0.52 5.47 1.24
C LEU A 140 -0.95 5.30 0.87
N GLY A 141 -1.86 5.26 1.86
CA GLY A 141 -3.29 5.14 1.62
C GLY A 141 -3.82 6.27 0.74
N ASP A 142 -3.46 7.51 1.05
CA ASP A 142 -3.90 8.68 0.30
C ASP A 142 -3.21 8.80 -1.06
N SER A 143 -1.96 8.35 -1.18
CA SER A 143 -1.24 8.32 -2.46
C SER A 143 -1.85 7.35 -3.47
N LEU A 144 -2.46 6.25 -3.01
CA LEU A 144 -2.97 5.17 -3.85
C LEU A 144 -4.49 5.23 -4.08
N GLU A 145 -5.23 6.06 -3.35
CA GLU A 145 -6.70 6.06 -3.35
C GLU A 145 -7.34 6.29 -4.72
N LYS A 146 -6.64 6.92 -5.68
CA LYS A 146 -7.15 7.17 -7.04
C LYS A 146 -7.02 5.96 -7.97
N LEU A 147 -6.39 4.88 -7.50
CA LEU A 147 -6.30 3.62 -8.27
C LEU A 147 -7.60 2.81 -8.14
N PRO A 148 -8.10 2.20 -9.23
CA PRO A 148 -9.28 1.33 -9.18
C PRO A 148 -9.11 0.19 -8.18
N GLY A 149 -10.12 -0.05 -7.33
CA GLY A 149 -10.12 -1.10 -6.32
C GLY A 149 -9.21 -0.85 -5.11
N VAL A 150 -8.59 0.34 -5.01
CA VAL A 150 -7.82 0.78 -3.85
C VAL A 150 -8.52 1.97 -3.20
N ASN A 151 -8.75 1.88 -1.91
CA ASN A 151 -9.31 2.93 -1.08
C ASN A 151 -8.35 3.23 0.07
N THR A 152 -8.66 4.21 0.89
CA THR A 152 -7.91 4.57 2.09
C THR A 152 -8.80 4.41 3.32
N ASN A 153 -8.21 4.03 4.46
CA ASN A 153 -8.90 4.12 5.74
C ASN A 153 -8.96 5.57 6.26
N PHE A 154 -8.30 6.49 5.60
CA PHE A 154 -8.21 7.90 5.92
C PHE A 154 -8.18 8.20 7.43
N HIS A 155 -7.01 8.09 8.04
CA HIS A 155 -6.80 8.48 9.42
C HIS A 155 -6.19 9.88 9.46
N ALA A 156 -7.02 10.91 9.23
CA ALA A 156 -6.71 12.34 9.31
C ALA A 156 -5.41 12.78 8.62
N LYS A 157 -5.03 12.19 7.47
CA LYS A 157 -3.79 12.41 6.70
C LYS A 157 -2.50 11.94 7.39
N VAL A 158 -2.53 11.50 8.62
CA VAL A 158 -1.32 11.18 9.40
C VAL A 158 -0.98 9.69 9.42
N ALA A 159 -1.99 8.79 9.39
CA ALA A 159 -1.77 7.34 9.46
C ALA A 159 -2.60 6.54 8.43
N SER A 160 -2.99 7.17 7.30
CA SER A 160 -3.85 6.52 6.32
C SER A 160 -3.17 5.34 5.62
N THR A 161 -3.79 4.16 5.71
CA THR A 161 -3.33 2.91 5.10
C THR A 161 -4.20 2.51 3.90
N PRO A 162 -3.66 1.76 2.92
CA PRO A 162 -4.42 1.32 1.75
C PRO A 162 -5.39 0.18 2.10
N ILE A 163 -6.59 0.25 1.53
CA ILE A 163 -7.62 -0.80 1.54
C ILE A 163 -7.74 -1.35 0.12
N ILE A 164 -7.56 -2.65 -0.05
CA ILE A 164 -7.66 -3.33 -1.35
C ILE A 164 -8.92 -4.18 -1.37
N ARG A 165 -9.89 -3.85 -2.24
CA ARG A 165 -11.17 -4.58 -2.39
C ARG A 165 -11.93 -4.79 -1.07
N GLY A 166 -11.83 -3.82 -0.16
CA GLY A 166 -12.46 -3.86 1.16
C GLY A 166 -11.66 -4.64 2.23
N LEU A 167 -10.46 -5.13 1.91
CA LEU A 167 -9.55 -5.79 2.86
C LEU A 167 -8.46 -4.82 3.29
N SER A 168 -8.13 -4.80 4.58
CA SER A 168 -7.17 -3.88 5.21
C SER A 168 -6.37 -4.57 6.34
N GLY A 169 -5.48 -3.83 6.99
CA GLY A 169 -4.71 -4.26 8.14
C GLY A 169 -3.86 -5.50 7.85
N PRO A 170 -3.93 -6.57 8.66
CA PRO A 170 -3.10 -7.76 8.50
C PRO A 170 -3.26 -8.51 7.17
N ARG A 171 -4.27 -8.14 6.34
CA ARG A 171 -4.57 -8.76 5.04
C ARG A 171 -3.92 -8.06 3.85
N VAL A 172 -3.40 -6.84 4.06
CA VAL A 172 -2.68 -6.08 3.03
C VAL A 172 -1.23 -5.94 3.44
N LEU A 173 -0.35 -6.62 2.71
CA LEU A 173 1.07 -6.55 2.98
C LEU A 173 1.68 -5.32 2.31
N ILE A 174 2.37 -4.50 3.09
CA ILE A 174 3.12 -3.35 2.59
C ILE A 174 4.61 -3.73 2.58
N THR A 175 5.24 -3.58 1.43
CA THR A 175 6.65 -3.95 1.22
C THR A 175 7.43 -2.81 0.59
N GLN A 176 8.73 -2.85 0.77
CA GLN A 176 9.68 -1.95 0.14
C GLN A 176 10.79 -2.78 -0.53
N ASN A 177 10.88 -2.67 -1.88
CA ASN A 177 11.74 -3.50 -2.71
C ASN A 177 11.56 -5.01 -2.47
N GLY A 178 10.32 -5.43 -2.17
CA GLY A 178 9.94 -6.82 -1.96
C GLY A 178 10.22 -7.38 -0.58
N LEU A 179 10.62 -6.57 0.40
CA LEU A 179 10.74 -6.89 1.82
C LEU A 179 9.68 -6.13 2.63
N ASP A 180 9.18 -6.71 3.69
CA ASP A 180 8.17 -6.10 4.57
C ASP A 180 8.68 -4.77 5.14
N VAL A 181 7.81 -3.77 5.26
CA VAL A 181 8.15 -2.51 5.95
C VAL A 181 8.44 -2.72 7.42
N SER A 182 7.82 -3.74 8.03
CA SER A 182 8.07 -4.21 9.40
C SER A 182 7.84 -3.13 10.46
N ASP A 183 6.80 -2.35 10.27
CA ASP A 183 6.25 -1.40 11.25
C ASP A 183 5.07 -2.03 12.03
N VAL A 184 4.35 -1.24 12.80
CA VAL A 184 3.14 -1.64 13.53
C VAL A 184 1.84 -1.11 12.88
N SER A 185 1.89 -0.59 11.65
CA SER A 185 0.72 -0.05 10.94
C SER A 185 -0.42 -1.06 10.68
N ARG A 186 -0.14 -2.34 10.85
CA ARG A 186 -1.13 -3.42 10.74
C ARG A 186 -1.77 -3.79 12.08
N VAL A 187 -1.29 -3.23 13.18
CA VAL A 187 -1.83 -3.46 14.54
C VAL A 187 -3.04 -2.56 14.77
N GLY A 188 -2.96 -1.29 14.40
CA GLY A 188 -4.05 -0.32 14.54
C GLY A 188 -4.17 0.65 13.35
N PRO A 189 -5.32 1.29 13.15
CA PRO A 189 -5.56 2.24 12.05
C PRO A 189 -4.88 3.59 12.26
N ASP A 190 -4.50 3.92 13.45
CA ASP A 190 -3.82 5.14 13.92
C ASP A 190 -2.30 5.05 13.76
N HIS A 191 -1.75 3.88 13.50
CA HIS A 191 -0.33 3.68 13.32
C HIS A 191 0.10 3.95 11.87
N SER A 192 0.99 4.92 11.70
CA SER A 192 1.50 5.32 10.38
C SER A 192 2.43 4.26 9.77
N VAL A 193 2.35 4.11 8.43
CA VAL A 193 3.29 3.28 7.68
C VAL A 193 4.65 3.99 7.59
N ALA A 194 5.70 3.29 7.97
CA ALA A 194 7.08 3.80 7.91
C ALA A 194 7.65 3.68 6.48
N SER A 195 7.08 4.43 5.55
CA SER A 195 7.50 4.46 4.14
C SER A 195 7.17 5.80 3.50
N GLU A 196 8.12 6.37 2.75
CA GLU A 196 7.97 7.67 2.08
C GLU A 196 7.75 7.50 0.57
N ALA A 197 6.66 8.12 0.08
CA ALA A 197 6.32 8.05 -1.35
C ALA A 197 7.10 9.06 -2.22
N SER A 198 7.67 10.13 -1.63
CA SER A 198 8.35 11.18 -2.40
C SER A 198 9.70 10.76 -2.99
N THR A 199 10.30 9.71 -2.45
CA THR A 199 11.56 9.12 -2.94
C THR A 199 11.35 7.85 -3.76
N ALA A 200 10.11 7.36 -3.86
CA ALA A 200 9.76 6.17 -4.61
C ALA A 200 9.89 6.38 -6.13
N LYS A 201 10.36 5.34 -6.83
CA LYS A 201 10.38 5.22 -8.29
C LYS A 201 9.01 4.83 -8.82
N GLN A 202 8.39 3.84 -8.18
CA GLN A 202 7.03 3.35 -8.45
C GLN A 202 6.42 2.70 -7.22
N ILE A 203 5.10 2.63 -7.20
CA ILE A 203 4.33 1.88 -6.19
C ILE A 203 3.42 0.91 -6.93
N GLU A 204 3.53 -0.37 -6.59
CA GLU A 204 2.82 -1.47 -7.22
C GLU A 204 1.75 -2.01 -6.29
N VAL A 205 0.56 -2.24 -6.81
CA VAL A 205 -0.53 -2.88 -6.08
C VAL A 205 -0.87 -4.20 -6.76
N LEU A 206 -0.46 -5.31 -6.14
CA LEU A 206 -0.66 -6.65 -6.65
C LEU A 206 -1.90 -7.30 -6.03
N ARG A 207 -2.59 -8.11 -6.82
CA ARG A 207 -3.77 -8.86 -6.42
C ARG A 207 -3.70 -10.29 -6.96
N GLY A 208 -4.42 -11.21 -6.34
CA GLY A 208 -4.55 -12.59 -6.82
C GLY A 208 -3.21 -13.35 -6.90
N PRO A 209 -2.92 -14.13 -7.97
CA PRO A 209 -1.75 -14.98 -8.07
C PRO A 209 -0.41 -14.28 -7.89
N ALA A 210 -0.31 -13.00 -8.26
CA ALA A 210 0.92 -12.22 -8.12
C ALA A 210 1.35 -12.03 -6.66
N THR A 211 0.45 -12.20 -5.69
CA THR A 211 0.74 -12.07 -4.25
C THR A 211 1.38 -13.31 -3.64
N LEU A 212 1.39 -14.44 -4.36
CA LEU A 212 1.80 -15.74 -3.82
C LEU A 212 3.23 -15.76 -3.27
N PHE A 213 4.14 -15.00 -3.87
CA PHE A 213 5.51 -14.92 -3.40
C PHE A 213 5.65 -14.22 -2.04
N TYR A 214 4.66 -13.44 -1.61
CA TYR A 214 4.72 -12.59 -0.43
C TYR A 214 4.21 -13.26 0.86
N GLY A 215 3.38 -14.28 0.73
CA GLY A 215 2.96 -15.10 1.87
C GLY A 215 1.62 -14.75 2.47
N SER A 216 1.41 -15.24 3.69
CA SER A 216 0.12 -15.23 4.38
C SER A 216 -0.42 -13.82 4.65
N GLY A 217 0.42 -12.83 4.88
CA GLY A 217 -0.01 -11.44 5.05
C GLY A 217 -0.54 -10.74 3.79
N ALA A 218 -0.52 -11.41 2.63
CA ALA A 218 -0.89 -10.85 1.33
C ALA A 218 -2.25 -11.37 0.78
N ILE A 219 -3.11 -11.89 1.65
CA ILE A 219 -4.40 -12.49 1.25
C ILE A 219 -5.34 -11.48 0.55
N GLY A 220 -5.30 -10.21 0.93
CA GLY A 220 -6.03 -9.10 0.32
C GLY A 220 -5.27 -8.44 -0.84
N GLY A 221 -3.95 -8.46 -0.79
CA GLY A 221 -3.08 -7.84 -1.78
C GLY A 221 -1.71 -7.44 -1.21
N VAL A 222 -0.86 -6.94 -2.09
CA VAL A 222 0.46 -6.38 -1.74
C VAL A 222 0.57 -4.97 -2.29
N VAL A 223 1.07 -4.05 -1.47
CA VAL A 223 1.56 -2.75 -1.89
C VAL A 223 3.08 -2.79 -1.81
N ASN A 224 3.76 -2.69 -2.95
CA ASN A 224 5.22 -2.71 -3.01
C ASN A 224 5.74 -1.34 -3.42
N VAL A 225 6.42 -0.67 -2.52
CA VAL A 225 7.13 0.58 -2.80
C VAL A 225 8.51 0.23 -3.38
N VAL A 226 8.77 0.67 -4.59
CA VAL A 226 10.04 0.46 -5.28
C VAL A 226 10.82 1.75 -5.32
N ASP A 227 12.06 1.72 -4.89
CA ASP A 227 12.99 2.84 -4.97
C ASP A 227 14.37 2.41 -5.48
N ASN A 228 15.28 3.35 -5.63
CA ASN A 228 16.63 3.11 -6.13
C ASN A 228 17.69 3.06 -5.02
N ARG A 229 17.31 2.80 -3.76
CA ARG A 229 18.25 2.78 -2.62
C ARG A 229 19.43 1.83 -2.81
N VAL A 230 19.24 0.73 -3.50
CA VAL A 230 20.31 -0.16 -3.97
C VAL A 230 20.40 -0.02 -5.49
N PRO A 231 21.27 0.88 -5.99
CA PRO A 231 21.29 1.18 -7.43
C PRO A 231 21.80 -0.01 -8.24
N THR A 232 21.13 -0.29 -9.36
CA THR A 232 21.47 -1.38 -10.29
C THR A 232 22.34 -0.92 -11.46
N ASP A 233 22.51 0.39 -11.63
CA ASP A 233 23.36 1.02 -12.65
C ASP A 233 24.08 2.25 -12.10
N SER A 234 25.11 2.72 -12.78
CA SER A 234 25.94 3.86 -12.38
C SER A 234 25.60 5.18 -13.07
N THR A 235 24.47 5.23 -13.80
CA THR A 235 24.06 6.43 -14.53
C THR A 235 23.77 7.58 -13.55
N THR A 236 24.40 8.73 -13.78
CA THR A 236 24.15 9.90 -12.94
C THR A 236 22.77 10.48 -13.25
N ARG A 237 21.92 10.52 -12.24
CA ARG A 237 20.56 11.11 -12.29
C ARG A 237 20.12 11.52 -10.91
N GLY A 238 19.23 12.46 -10.83
CA GLY A 238 18.65 12.86 -9.55
C GLY A 238 17.44 13.77 -9.73
N GLU A 239 16.72 13.91 -8.65
CA GLU A 239 15.51 14.75 -8.57
C GLU A 239 15.53 15.50 -7.23
N TRP A 240 15.04 16.73 -7.23
CA TRP A 240 14.74 17.47 -6.03
C TRP A 240 13.37 18.13 -6.16
N ASN A 241 12.65 18.24 -5.05
CA ASN A 241 11.33 18.84 -4.95
C ASN A 241 11.22 19.77 -3.76
N LEU A 242 10.56 20.91 -3.97
CA LEU A 242 10.13 21.84 -2.92
C LEU A 242 8.66 22.15 -3.13
N GLU A 243 7.84 21.95 -2.11
CA GLU A 243 6.39 22.20 -2.18
C GLU A 243 5.89 22.91 -0.93
N HIS A 244 4.88 23.76 -1.10
CA HIS A 244 4.12 24.34 -0.01
C HIS A 244 2.62 24.17 -0.28
N ASN A 245 1.87 23.74 0.72
CA ASN A 245 0.43 23.51 0.68
C ASN A 245 -0.30 24.44 1.65
N SER A 246 -1.47 24.94 1.28
CA SER A 246 -2.17 25.98 2.01
C SER A 246 -3.09 25.47 3.13
N VAL A 247 -3.67 24.25 3.04
CA VAL A 247 -4.73 23.80 3.96
C VAL A 247 -4.21 23.43 5.35
N ASP A 248 -2.94 23.11 5.44
CA ASP A 248 -2.22 22.69 6.64
C ASP A 248 -0.84 23.37 6.74
N ASN A 249 -0.62 24.46 6.00
CA ASN A 249 0.66 25.15 5.92
C ASN A 249 1.86 24.21 5.63
N GLN A 250 1.58 23.04 5.03
CA GLN A 250 2.59 22.00 4.83
C GLN A 250 3.74 22.48 3.95
N LYS A 251 4.93 22.12 4.33
CA LYS A 251 6.18 22.33 3.59
C LYS A 251 6.85 21.00 3.36
N VAL A 252 7.26 20.72 2.14
CA VAL A 252 7.95 19.50 1.76
C VAL A 252 9.22 19.84 1.02
N ALA A 253 10.31 19.17 1.39
CA ALA A 253 11.55 19.16 0.63
C ALA A 253 12.00 17.72 0.45
N SER A 254 12.32 17.30 -0.76
CA SER A 254 12.90 15.99 -1.03
C SER A 254 14.01 16.07 -2.07
N PHE A 255 14.92 15.12 -1.99
CA PHE A 255 16.05 15.00 -2.90
C PHE A 255 16.41 13.53 -3.04
N ASN A 256 16.74 13.10 -4.25
CA ASN A 256 17.38 11.81 -4.49
C ASN A 256 18.43 11.91 -5.59
N ALA A 257 19.46 11.09 -5.53
CA ALA A 257 20.48 11.03 -6.56
C ALA A 257 21.15 9.66 -6.63
N THR A 258 21.40 9.22 -7.86
CA THR A 258 22.26 8.08 -8.19
C THR A 258 23.46 8.59 -8.97
N THR A 259 24.64 8.04 -8.71
CA THR A 259 25.85 8.27 -9.51
C THR A 259 26.81 7.10 -9.33
N GLY A 260 27.83 6.99 -10.16
CA GLY A 260 28.80 5.90 -9.99
C GLY A 260 29.94 5.88 -10.99
N THR A 261 30.58 4.74 -11.01
CA THR A 261 31.65 4.33 -11.94
C THR A 261 31.26 3.03 -12.61
N ASP A 262 32.08 2.51 -13.50
CA ASP A 262 31.83 1.22 -14.18
C ASP A 262 31.57 0.04 -13.21
N SER A 263 32.08 0.10 -12.00
CA SER A 263 32.00 -1.01 -11.03
C SER A 263 31.28 -0.67 -9.73
N PHE A 264 31.00 0.59 -9.46
CA PHE A 264 30.35 1.01 -8.22
C PHE A 264 29.28 2.04 -8.52
N ALA A 265 28.12 1.84 -7.95
CA ALA A 265 27.05 2.83 -7.93
C ALA A 265 26.75 3.28 -6.49
N PHE A 266 26.35 4.53 -6.35
CA PHE A 266 26.01 5.17 -5.08
C PHE A 266 24.66 5.83 -5.19
N TYR A 267 23.87 5.72 -4.13
CA TYR A 267 22.57 6.36 -3.98
C TYR A 267 22.52 7.16 -2.69
N ALA A 268 21.85 8.30 -2.75
CA ALA A 268 21.48 9.05 -1.56
C ALA A 268 20.12 9.70 -1.79
N ASP A 269 19.25 9.65 -0.80
CA ASP A 269 18.04 10.46 -0.70
C ASP A 269 17.92 11.10 0.67
N ALA A 270 17.08 12.13 0.73
CA ALA A 270 16.62 12.74 1.96
C ALA A 270 15.27 13.43 1.70
N PHE A 271 14.43 13.45 2.73
CA PHE A 271 13.19 14.22 2.71
C PHE A 271 12.96 14.90 4.06
N TRP A 272 12.14 15.92 4.02
CA TRP A 272 11.63 16.63 5.19
C TRP A 272 10.23 17.15 4.89
N ARG A 273 9.35 17.04 5.87
CA ARG A 273 7.96 17.51 5.82
C ARG A 273 7.56 18.05 7.18
N GLU A 274 6.85 19.17 7.18
CA GLU A 274 6.23 19.79 8.34
C GLU A 274 4.82 20.26 7.93
N ALA A 275 3.79 19.94 8.72
CA ALA A 275 2.42 20.35 8.50
C ALA A 275 1.74 20.69 9.83
N ASP A 276 0.96 21.76 9.82
CA ASP A 276 0.07 22.14 10.91
C ASP A 276 -1.25 21.33 10.82
N ASP A 277 -2.14 21.47 11.77
CA ASP A 277 -3.50 20.92 11.71
C ASP A 277 -4.24 21.42 10.47
N TYR A 278 -4.97 20.54 9.79
CA TYR A 278 -5.60 20.91 8.54
C TYR A 278 -6.98 21.54 8.71
N GLU A 279 -7.28 22.53 7.83
CA GLU A 279 -8.57 23.20 7.77
C GLU A 279 -9.62 22.35 7.06
N ILE A 280 -10.88 22.44 7.53
CA ILE A 280 -12.05 21.73 7.02
C ILE A 280 -13.20 22.68 6.69
N PRO A 281 -14.11 22.31 5.74
CA PRO A 281 -15.18 23.21 5.31
C PRO A 281 -16.38 23.28 6.27
N VAL A 282 -16.47 22.38 7.24
CA VAL A 282 -17.57 22.22 8.21
C VAL A 282 -17.01 21.96 9.59
N ALA A 283 -17.81 22.01 10.63
CA ALA A 283 -17.39 21.59 11.96
C ALA A 283 -16.96 20.12 11.96
N ALA A 284 -15.93 19.79 12.74
CA ALA A 284 -15.31 18.47 12.76
C ALA A 284 -16.32 17.39 13.21
N GLU A 285 -16.98 17.61 14.35
CA GLU A 285 -17.92 16.66 14.93
C GLU A 285 -19.33 16.79 14.36
N LEU A 286 -19.98 15.65 14.08
CA LEU A 286 -21.37 15.59 13.63
C LEU A 286 -22.38 15.85 14.74
N ALA A 287 -22.03 15.57 16.00
CA ALA A 287 -22.96 15.55 17.13
C ALA A 287 -23.18 16.91 17.82
N HIS A 288 -22.31 17.90 17.62
CA HIS A 288 -22.40 19.19 18.24
C HIS A 288 -23.13 20.21 17.37
N ASP A 289 -24.38 20.56 17.76
CA ASP A 289 -25.20 21.65 17.18
C ASP A 289 -24.69 23.06 17.57
N ASP A 290 -23.58 23.18 18.29
CA ASP A 290 -23.09 24.46 18.78
C ASP A 290 -22.18 25.15 17.75
N HIS A 291 -22.54 26.36 17.40
CA HIS A 291 -21.90 27.20 16.38
C HIS A 291 -20.53 27.81 16.79
N SER A 292 -19.88 27.27 17.81
CA SER A 292 -18.47 27.56 18.13
C SER A 292 -17.52 26.70 17.25
N GLY A 293 -17.77 26.69 15.94
CA GLY A 293 -17.14 25.75 15.02
C GLY A 293 -15.63 25.95 14.95
N ASP A 294 -14.89 24.99 15.47
CA ASP A 294 -13.53 24.81 15.04
C ASP A 294 -13.55 24.19 13.63
N TYR A 295 -12.98 24.92 12.66
CA TYR A 295 -12.87 24.51 11.26
C TYR A 295 -11.52 23.88 10.98
N THR A 296 -10.92 23.26 11.99
CA THR A 296 -9.69 22.47 11.94
C THR A 296 -9.92 21.11 12.57
N VAL A 297 -9.17 20.11 12.13
CA VAL A 297 -9.09 18.83 12.82
C VAL A 297 -7.90 18.89 13.76
N ALA A 298 -8.17 18.98 15.05
CA ALA A 298 -7.13 19.02 16.07
C ALA A 298 -6.26 17.75 16.05
N ASN A 299 -4.99 17.87 16.44
CA ASN A 299 -4.02 16.77 16.44
C ASN A 299 -3.87 16.08 15.07
N SER A 300 -3.94 16.82 13.97
CA SER A 300 -3.70 16.32 12.63
C SER A 300 -2.39 16.83 12.02
N ASN A 301 -1.56 17.48 12.82
CA ASN A 301 -0.23 17.96 12.44
C ASN A 301 0.77 16.83 12.28
N GLU A 302 1.83 17.07 11.50
CA GLU A 302 2.94 16.12 11.35
C GLU A 302 4.27 16.82 11.13
N GLU A 303 5.35 16.19 11.62
CA GLU A 303 6.73 16.46 11.24
C GLU A 303 7.40 15.14 10.87
N SER A 304 8.04 15.07 9.71
CA SER A 304 8.74 13.86 9.29
C SER A 304 9.99 14.18 8.50
N ASP A 305 11.03 13.41 8.74
CA ASP A 305 12.28 13.48 8.01
C ASP A 305 12.92 12.10 7.88
N GLY A 306 13.85 12.01 6.94
CA GLY A 306 14.58 10.78 6.75
C GLY A 306 15.66 10.91 5.70
N PHE A 307 16.52 9.92 5.67
CA PHE A 307 17.53 9.79 4.63
C PHE A 307 17.84 8.32 4.35
N THR A 308 18.31 8.06 3.13
CA THR A 308 18.83 6.76 2.72
C THR A 308 20.21 6.92 2.09
N LEU A 309 21.12 6.04 2.43
CA LEU A 309 22.41 5.91 1.77
C LEU A 309 22.60 4.49 1.26
N GLY A 310 22.92 4.35 -0.03
CA GLY A 310 23.10 3.06 -0.64
C GLY A 310 24.31 2.98 -1.55
N THR A 311 24.81 1.77 -1.73
CA THR A 311 25.91 1.47 -2.64
C THR A 311 25.80 0.09 -3.21
N SER A 312 26.24 -0.08 -4.47
CA SER A 312 26.28 -1.36 -5.15
C SER A 312 27.62 -1.57 -5.81
N TYR A 313 28.07 -2.81 -5.78
CA TYR A 313 29.14 -3.31 -6.65
C TYR A 313 28.51 -3.92 -7.91
N LEU A 314 28.83 -3.35 -9.05
CA LEU A 314 28.33 -3.76 -10.37
C LEU A 314 29.37 -4.65 -11.05
N PHE A 315 28.93 -5.76 -11.62
CA PHE A 315 29.76 -6.70 -12.35
C PHE A 315 29.01 -7.26 -13.56
N ASP A 316 29.71 -7.87 -14.52
CA ASP A 316 29.14 -8.30 -15.80
C ASP A 316 27.89 -9.19 -15.69
N GLN A 317 27.72 -9.91 -14.60
CA GLN A 317 26.61 -10.84 -14.37
C GLN A 317 25.53 -10.31 -13.41
N GLY A 318 25.63 -9.06 -12.95
CA GLY A 318 24.64 -8.50 -12.03
C GLY A 318 25.24 -7.53 -11.02
N PHE A 319 24.64 -7.48 -9.86
CA PHE A 319 25.05 -6.56 -8.80
C PHE A 319 24.87 -7.17 -7.41
N VAL A 320 25.54 -6.58 -6.42
CA VAL A 320 25.27 -6.73 -5.00
C VAL A 320 25.38 -5.38 -4.34
N GLY A 321 24.40 -5.01 -3.56
CA GLY A 321 24.38 -3.71 -2.89
C GLY A 321 23.69 -3.73 -1.55
N ILE A 322 23.96 -2.69 -0.78
CA ILE A 322 23.42 -2.48 0.55
C ILE A 322 22.95 -1.03 0.69
N ALA A 323 21.88 -0.83 1.44
CA ALA A 323 21.37 0.49 1.80
C ALA A 323 21.04 0.54 3.29
N VAL A 324 21.17 1.73 3.86
CA VAL A 324 20.77 2.06 5.23
C VAL A 324 19.82 3.25 5.17
N GLU A 325 18.68 3.14 5.81
CA GLU A 325 17.65 4.17 5.93
C GLU A 325 17.44 4.54 7.39
N GLN A 326 17.22 5.82 7.63
CA GLN A 326 16.65 6.36 8.87
C GLN A 326 15.38 7.11 8.49
N PHE A 327 14.29 6.78 9.17
CA PHE A 327 12.96 7.39 8.99
C PHE A 327 12.44 7.83 10.35
N ASN A 328 12.06 9.10 10.47
CA ASN A 328 11.48 9.68 11.69
C ASN A 328 10.16 10.33 11.34
N ARG A 329 9.17 10.19 12.21
CA ARG A 329 7.87 10.83 12.03
C ARG A 329 7.20 11.08 13.37
N GLN A 330 6.88 12.34 13.63
CA GLN A 330 6.01 12.76 14.73
C GLN A 330 4.67 13.21 14.13
N TYR A 331 3.57 12.71 14.68
CA TYR A 331 2.23 13.07 14.20
C TYR A 331 1.21 13.05 15.31
N GLY A 332 0.21 13.94 15.24
CA GLY A 332 -0.90 13.98 16.18
C GLY A 332 -1.84 12.79 15.99
N ILE A 333 -2.56 12.42 17.06
CA ILE A 333 -3.59 11.37 17.07
C ILE A 333 -4.96 12.06 17.26
N PRO A 334 -5.69 12.32 16.15
CA PRO A 334 -7.01 12.96 16.22
C PRO A 334 -8.06 12.05 16.85
N GLY A 335 -9.02 12.66 17.56
CA GLY A 335 -10.14 11.94 18.17
C GLY A 335 -9.88 11.42 19.56
N HIS A 336 -8.68 11.63 20.09
CA HIS A 336 -8.36 11.33 21.46
C HIS A 336 -8.81 12.52 22.35
N THR A 337 -9.92 12.35 23.10
CA THR A 337 -10.39 13.32 24.09
C THR A 337 -10.75 12.56 25.34
N HIS A 338 -10.12 12.90 26.45
CA HIS A 338 -10.58 12.48 27.77
C HIS A 338 -11.81 13.33 28.13
N GLY A 339 -12.96 12.66 28.29
CA GLY A 339 -14.20 13.32 28.68
C GLY A 339 -14.09 13.93 30.08
N GLY A 340 -13.89 15.23 30.15
CA GLY A 340 -13.94 16.03 31.35
C GLY A 340 -14.75 17.29 31.08
N GLU A 341 -15.97 17.38 31.56
CA GLU A 341 -16.75 18.63 31.64
C GLU A 341 -16.07 19.62 32.62
N GLU A 342 -15.01 20.30 32.24
CA GLU A 342 -14.66 21.59 32.83
C GLU A 342 -14.20 22.55 31.74
N GLU A 343 -15.12 23.47 31.37
CA GLU A 343 -14.80 24.73 30.67
C GLU A 343 -13.79 25.57 31.46
N GLN A 344 -12.54 25.19 31.59
CA GLN A 344 -11.51 26.20 31.99
C GLN A 344 -10.10 25.76 31.67
N SER A 345 -9.56 26.48 30.75
CA SER A 345 -8.16 26.48 30.24
C SER A 345 -7.86 25.52 29.11
N ILE A 346 -8.03 26.02 27.92
CA ILE A 346 -7.47 25.57 26.64
C ILE A 346 -5.93 25.66 26.72
N ALA A 347 -5.31 24.64 27.25
CA ALA A 347 -4.07 24.13 26.74
C ALA A 347 -4.47 22.79 26.12
N GLU A 348 -4.62 22.80 24.81
CA GLU A 348 -4.94 21.60 24.04
C GLU A 348 -4.03 20.46 24.50
N GLU A 349 -4.62 19.43 25.09
CA GLU A 349 -3.94 18.21 25.47
C GLU A 349 -3.53 17.49 24.18
N SER A 350 -2.34 17.76 23.70
CA SER A 350 -1.85 17.15 22.47
C SER A 350 -1.40 15.72 22.75
N VAL A 351 -2.13 14.79 22.15
CA VAL A 351 -1.69 13.38 22.03
C VAL A 351 -1.00 13.21 20.69
N TYR A 352 0.20 12.70 20.69
CA TYR A 352 0.97 12.50 19.45
C TYR A 352 1.81 11.24 19.52
N ALA A 353 2.09 10.70 18.36
CA ALA A 353 2.99 9.57 18.15
C ALA A 353 4.37 10.07 17.69
N ASP A 354 5.43 9.46 18.22
CA ASP A 354 6.82 9.69 17.83
C ASP A 354 7.42 8.37 17.36
N LEU A 355 7.70 8.27 16.05
CA LEU A 355 8.10 7.09 15.35
C LEU A 355 9.54 7.24 14.84
N GLU A 356 10.38 6.26 15.15
CA GLU A 356 11.71 6.10 14.59
C GLU A 356 11.88 4.72 13.95
N GLN A 357 12.46 4.66 12.76
CA GLN A 357 12.82 3.39 12.13
C GLN A 357 14.22 3.46 11.52
N THR A 358 15.02 2.46 11.82
CA THR A 358 16.28 2.19 11.11
C THR A 358 16.13 0.91 10.30
N LYS A 359 16.40 0.98 9.01
CA LYS A 359 16.33 -0.19 8.10
C LYS A 359 17.62 -0.39 7.36
N VAL A 360 18.08 -1.63 7.31
CA VAL A 360 19.21 -2.05 6.48
C VAL A 360 18.72 -3.06 5.47
N GLN A 361 18.93 -2.80 4.17
CA GLN A 361 18.55 -3.71 3.10
C GLN A 361 19.76 -4.13 2.28
N LEU A 362 19.86 -5.42 1.94
CA LEU A 362 20.81 -5.98 1.01
C LEU A 362 20.01 -6.56 -0.16
N LEU A 363 20.33 -6.12 -1.36
CA LEU A 363 19.76 -6.65 -2.61
C LEU A 363 20.88 -7.13 -3.52
N SER A 364 20.66 -8.26 -4.20
CA SER A 364 21.62 -8.80 -5.16
C SER A 364 20.88 -9.54 -6.27
N GLU A 365 21.35 -9.36 -7.48
CA GLU A 365 20.95 -10.13 -8.66
C GLU A 365 22.19 -10.74 -9.28
N TYR A 366 22.11 -12.02 -9.61
CA TYR A 366 23.17 -12.75 -10.28
C TYR A 366 22.63 -13.55 -11.47
N ASN A 367 22.98 -13.13 -12.68
CA ASN A 367 22.63 -13.80 -13.92
C ASN A 367 23.62 -14.93 -14.21
N LEU A 368 23.10 -16.15 -14.45
CA LEU A 368 23.86 -17.36 -14.58
C LEU A 368 23.86 -17.84 -16.03
N ASP A 369 25.05 -18.15 -16.56
CA ASP A 369 25.19 -18.86 -17.84
C ASP A 369 25.37 -20.36 -17.57
N ASN A 370 24.35 -21.02 -17.03
CA ASN A 370 24.39 -22.47 -16.78
C ASN A 370 23.12 -23.15 -17.33
N LYS A 371 23.07 -24.47 -17.26
CA LYS A 371 22.02 -25.28 -17.88
C LYS A 371 20.69 -25.23 -17.13
N TRP A 372 20.70 -24.93 -15.82
CA TRP A 372 19.55 -25.13 -14.95
C TRP A 372 18.91 -23.82 -14.46
N LEU A 373 19.76 -22.90 -14.04
CA LEU A 373 19.34 -21.61 -13.51
C LEU A 373 19.82 -20.49 -14.43
N ASN A 374 18.98 -19.48 -14.66
CA ASN A 374 19.36 -18.27 -15.38
C ASN A 374 19.62 -17.09 -14.43
N LYS A 375 18.92 -17.03 -13.27
CA LYS A 375 19.02 -15.91 -12.36
C LYS A 375 18.86 -16.35 -10.89
N ILE A 376 19.58 -15.69 -9.99
CA ILE A 376 19.40 -15.76 -8.55
C ILE A 376 19.19 -14.34 -8.03
N ASN A 377 18.10 -14.10 -7.33
CA ASN A 377 17.85 -12.88 -6.59
C ASN A 377 17.98 -13.16 -5.08
N LEU A 378 18.68 -12.29 -4.38
CA LEU A 378 18.83 -12.32 -2.94
C LEU A 378 18.35 -10.99 -2.37
N ARG A 379 17.46 -11.06 -1.38
CA ARG A 379 17.02 -9.92 -0.59
C ARG A 379 17.20 -10.25 0.88
N ALA A 380 17.74 -9.32 1.65
CA ALA A 380 17.81 -9.43 3.10
C ALA A 380 17.51 -8.07 3.72
N GLY A 381 16.80 -8.07 4.83
CA GLY A 381 16.42 -6.87 5.57
C GLY A 381 16.59 -7.05 7.07
N PHE A 382 17.06 -6.01 7.72
CA PHE A 382 16.98 -5.82 9.15
C PHE A 382 16.24 -4.51 9.40
N THR A 383 15.24 -4.54 10.25
CA THR A 383 14.45 -3.37 10.65
C THR A 383 14.43 -3.29 12.17
N ASP A 384 14.71 -2.12 12.69
CA ASP A 384 14.54 -1.73 14.09
C ASP A 384 13.57 -0.54 14.10
N TYR A 385 12.40 -0.74 14.69
CA TYR A 385 11.28 0.19 14.73
C TYR A 385 10.85 0.43 16.16
N GLU A 386 10.69 1.71 16.52
CA GLU A 386 10.10 2.16 17.77
C GLU A 386 9.06 3.25 17.49
N HIS A 387 7.94 3.21 18.21
CA HIS A 387 6.86 4.17 18.14
C HIS A 387 6.36 4.41 19.56
N ALA A 388 6.47 5.65 20.03
CA ALA A 388 5.97 6.07 21.34
C ALA A 388 4.72 6.92 21.17
N GLU A 389 3.67 6.60 21.91
CA GLU A 389 2.50 7.45 22.07
C GLU A 389 2.69 8.31 23.31
N ILE A 390 2.56 9.61 23.12
CA ILE A 390 2.90 10.62 24.14
C ILE A 390 1.65 11.45 24.43
N GLU A 391 1.25 11.40 25.69
CA GLU A 391 0.09 12.08 26.21
C GLU A 391 0.52 13.02 27.36
N HIS A 392 0.09 14.28 27.35
CA HIS A 392 0.48 15.29 28.37
C HIS A 392 2.01 15.43 28.56
N GLY A 393 2.80 15.12 27.54
CA GLY A 393 4.25 15.11 27.59
C GLY A 393 4.85 13.92 28.34
N SER A 394 4.05 12.89 28.66
CA SER A 394 4.47 11.63 29.25
C SER A 394 4.26 10.50 28.23
N VAL A 395 5.13 9.51 28.23
CA VAL A 395 4.99 8.34 27.36
C VAL A 395 3.93 7.42 27.96
N GLY A 396 2.82 7.23 27.26
CA GLY A 396 1.72 6.30 27.59
C GLY A 396 2.05 4.89 27.17
N THR A 397 2.35 4.69 25.88
CA THR A 397 2.67 3.39 25.30
C THR A 397 3.87 3.47 24.37
N ILE A 398 4.68 2.40 24.34
CA ILE A 398 5.78 2.23 23.37
C ILE A 398 5.55 0.92 22.63
N PHE A 399 5.53 0.98 21.30
CA PHE A 399 5.55 -0.17 20.40
C PHE A 399 6.93 -0.33 19.79
N LYS A 400 7.45 -1.56 19.79
CA LYS A 400 8.71 -1.93 19.16
C LYS A 400 8.53 -3.08 18.20
N ASN A 401 9.31 -3.10 17.13
CA ASN A 401 9.35 -4.23 16.20
C ASN A 401 10.77 -4.40 15.65
N GLU A 402 11.45 -5.46 16.10
CA GLU A 402 12.71 -5.86 15.51
C GLU A 402 12.46 -6.99 14.51
N THR A 403 12.82 -6.78 13.23
CA THR A 403 12.56 -7.77 12.19
C THR A 403 13.83 -8.13 11.43
N ASN A 404 14.02 -9.44 11.23
CA ASN A 404 14.99 -10.02 10.32
C ASN A 404 14.26 -10.75 9.19
N GLU A 405 14.53 -10.38 7.94
CA GLU A 405 13.90 -10.98 6.77
C GLU A 405 14.94 -11.40 5.73
N PHE A 406 14.75 -12.56 5.12
CA PHE A 406 15.64 -13.11 4.12
C PHE A 406 14.85 -13.84 3.04
N ARG A 407 15.15 -13.52 1.75
CA ARG A 407 14.49 -14.13 0.60
C ARG A 407 15.49 -14.46 -0.48
N VAL A 408 15.36 -15.66 -1.05
CA VAL A 408 16.14 -16.13 -2.21
C VAL A 408 15.18 -16.61 -3.28
N ASP A 409 15.26 -16.02 -4.47
CA ASP A 409 14.51 -16.46 -5.64
C ASP A 409 15.47 -17.09 -6.65
N LEU A 410 15.20 -18.33 -7.04
CA LEU A 410 15.97 -19.12 -8.00
C LEU A 410 15.17 -19.26 -9.28
N MET A 411 15.54 -18.53 -10.32
CA MET A 411 14.87 -18.60 -11.62
C MET A 411 15.56 -19.65 -12.48
N HIS A 412 14.77 -20.57 -13.04
CA HIS A 412 15.33 -21.62 -13.89
C HIS A 412 15.31 -21.23 -15.37
N ASN A 413 16.21 -21.81 -16.14
CA ASN A 413 16.15 -21.74 -17.60
C ASN A 413 14.88 -22.42 -18.10
N GLN A 414 14.38 -21.94 -19.22
CA GLN A 414 13.20 -22.50 -19.85
C GLN A 414 13.30 -24.04 -19.95
N PHE A 415 12.38 -24.73 -19.29
CA PHE A 415 12.28 -26.17 -19.28
C PHE A 415 10.97 -26.62 -19.91
N ARG A 416 11.04 -27.21 -21.12
CA ARG A 416 9.87 -27.60 -21.89
C ARG A 416 8.88 -26.44 -22.11
N GLU A 417 9.42 -25.26 -22.41
CA GLU A 417 8.66 -24.01 -22.61
C GLU A 417 8.00 -23.46 -21.32
N TRP A 418 8.31 -23.99 -20.13
CA TRP A 418 7.97 -23.40 -18.84
C TRP A 418 9.08 -22.47 -18.38
N ASN A 419 8.71 -21.28 -17.97
CA ASN A 419 9.55 -20.29 -17.29
C ASN A 419 9.03 -20.17 -15.87
N GLY A 420 9.93 -20.07 -14.91
CA GLY A 420 9.47 -19.97 -13.53
C GLY A 420 10.60 -19.94 -12.53
N GLY A 421 10.22 -20.00 -11.25
CA GLY A 421 11.18 -19.92 -10.18
C GLY A 421 10.69 -20.48 -8.87
N LEU A 422 11.66 -20.81 -8.02
CA LEU A 422 11.49 -21.27 -6.66
C LEU A 422 11.95 -20.16 -5.72
N SER A 423 11.11 -19.80 -4.74
CA SER A 423 11.42 -18.83 -3.70
C SER A 423 11.51 -19.50 -2.34
N PHE A 424 12.54 -19.11 -1.58
CA PHE A 424 12.69 -19.42 -0.16
C PHE A 424 12.58 -18.11 0.60
N HIS A 425 11.75 -18.08 1.64
CA HIS A 425 11.50 -16.91 2.44
C HIS A 425 11.54 -17.25 3.93
N TYR A 426 12.26 -16.46 4.70
CA TYR A 426 12.33 -16.51 6.15
C TYR A 426 12.10 -15.12 6.70
N LYS A 427 11.26 -15.00 7.73
CA LYS A 427 11.04 -13.77 8.49
C LYS A 427 10.90 -14.11 9.96
N GLN A 428 11.54 -13.32 10.82
CA GLN A 428 11.33 -13.29 12.27
C GLN A 428 11.03 -11.85 12.66
N SER A 429 10.00 -11.64 13.46
CA SER A 429 9.55 -10.34 13.94
C SER A 429 9.26 -10.45 15.42
N ASP A 430 9.95 -9.65 16.22
CA ASP A 430 9.80 -9.53 17.66
C ASP A 430 9.03 -8.23 17.93
N VAL A 431 7.76 -8.34 18.31
CA VAL A 431 6.87 -7.20 18.56
C VAL A 431 6.64 -7.07 20.05
N GLU A 432 6.76 -5.85 20.56
CA GLU A 432 6.58 -5.53 21.97
C GLU A 432 5.73 -4.27 22.10
N ALA A 433 4.69 -4.30 22.94
CA ALA A 433 3.96 -3.13 23.38
C ALA A 433 4.09 -3.01 24.90
N GLN A 434 4.49 -1.84 25.39
CA GLN A 434 4.71 -1.56 26.81
C GLN A 434 4.08 -0.23 27.19
N GLY A 435 3.35 -0.21 28.30
CA GLY A 435 2.71 1.00 28.82
C GLY A 435 1.36 0.69 29.44
N SER A 436 0.68 1.72 29.95
CA SER A 436 -0.65 1.60 30.53
C SER A 436 -1.73 1.23 29.51
N GLU A 437 -1.48 1.53 28.24
CA GLU A 437 -2.39 1.33 27.12
C GLU A 437 -1.90 0.23 26.16
N ALA A 438 -0.93 -0.58 26.60
CA ALA A 438 -0.44 -1.70 25.83
C ALA A 438 -1.48 -2.83 25.78
N PHE A 439 -2.17 -2.94 24.64
CA PHE A 439 -3.23 -3.94 24.45
C PHE A 439 -2.74 -5.28 23.87
N THR A 440 -1.46 -5.42 23.54
CA THR A 440 -0.87 -6.67 23.01
C THR A 440 0.36 -7.06 23.81
N PRO A 441 0.49 -8.32 24.26
CA PRO A 441 1.70 -8.77 24.95
C PRO A 441 2.89 -8.87 23.99
N PRO A 442 4.12 -8.81 24.50
CA PRO A 442 5.31 -9.12 23.73
C PRO A 442 5.20 -10.49 23.05
N SER A 443 5.51 -10.54 21.77
CA SER A 443 5.36 -11.76 20.98
C SER A 443 6.41 -11.87 19.88
N GLU A 444 6.87 -13.10 19.62
CA GLU A 444 7.74 -13.44 18.49
C GLU A 444 6.92 -14.16 17.43
N THR A 445 7.03 -13.71 16.19
CA THR A 445 6.45 -14.38 15.02
C THR A 445 7.56 -14.82 14.09
N GLN A 446 7.68 -16.14 13.86
CA GLN A 446 8.60 -16.69 12.86
C GLN A 446 7.82 -17.27 11.69
N SER A 447 8.30 -17.03 10.47
CA SER A 447 7.78 -17.68 9.27
C SER A 447 8.90 -18.23 8.40
N PHE A 448 8.67 -19.42 7.84
CA PHE A 448 9.51 -20.02 6.82
C PHE A 448 8.63 -20.53 5.69
N ALA A 449 8.96 -20.16 4.45
CA ALA A 449 8.14 -20.54 3.30
C ALA A 449 8.96 -20.97 2.10
N ILE A 450 8.30 -21.82 1.28
CA ILE A 450 8.77 -22.21 -0.05
C ILE A 450 7.62 -21.93 -1.01
N ALA A 451 7.92 -21.23 -2.11
CA ALA A 451 6.97 -20.94 -3.17
C ALA A 451 7.53 -21.32 -4.52
N LEU A 452 6.66 -21.80 -5.41
CA LEU A 452 6.94 -22.08 -6.80
C LEU A 452 5.95 -21.35 -7.68
N MET A 453 6.41 -20.72 -8.74
CA MET A 453 5.56 -20.13 -9.76
C MET A 453 6.11 -20.48 -11.13
N GLU A 454 5.23 -20.89 -12.02
CA GLU A 454 5.53 -21.35 -13.37
C GLU A 454 4.56 -20.74 -14.38
N GLU A 455 5.07 -20.37 -15.55
CA GLU A 455 4.24 -19.89 -16.65
C GLU A 455 4.65 -20.51 -17.97
N ARG A 456 3.67 -20.62 -18.89
CA ARG A 456 3.90 -21.16 -20.23
C ARG A 456 2.90 -20.65 -21.24
N HIS A 457 3.38 -20.31 -22.42
CA HIS A 457 2.55 -20.02 -23.59
C HIS A 457 2.12 -21.30 -24.33
N PHE A 458 0.83 -21.41 -24.61
CA PHE A 458 0.23 -22.42 -25.45
C PHE A 458 -0.49 -21.74 -26.62
N GLY A 459 0.25 -21.30 -27.62
CA GLY A 459 -0.26 -20.45 -28.70
C GLY A 459 -0.74 -19.12 -28.13
N ASP A 460 -2.05 -18.82 -28.28
CA ASP A 460 -2.67 -17.59 -27.80
C ASP A 460 -3.03 -17.63 -26.30
N PHE A 461 -2.63 -18.65 -25.56
CA PHE A 461 -2.91 -18.81 -24.14
C PHE A 461 -1.62 -18.73 -23.32
N LEU A 462 -1.55 -17.82 -22.34
CA LEU A 462 -0.59 -17.84 -21.26
C LEU A 462 -1.21 -18.55 -20.06
N VAL A 463 -0.58 -19.59 -19.55
CA VAL A 463 -0.99 -20.31 -18.34
C VAL A 463 0.01 -20.04 -17.25
N GLN A 464 -0.49 -19.61 -16.08
CA GLN A 464 0.31 -19.35 -14.88
C GLN A 464 -0.17 -20.28 -13.76
N LEU A 465 0.77 -20.90 -13.04
CA LEU A 465 0.52 -21.80 -11.92
C LEU A 465 1.42 -21.41 -10.76
N GLY A 466 0.88 -21.42 -9.54
CA GLY A 466 1.62 -21.07 -8.37
C GLY A 466 1.22 -21.91 -7.16
N GLY A 467 2.18 -22.14 -6.28
CA GLY A 467 1.97 -22.81 -4.98
C GLY A 467 2.95 -22.31 -3.94
N ARG A 468 2.49 -22.16 -2.71
CA ARG A 468 3.29 -21.79 -1.54
C ARG A 468 2.88 -22.61 -0.34
N VAL A 469 3.86 -23.07 0.42
CA VAL A 469 3.68 -23.67 1.74
C VAL A 469 4.50 -22.85 2.71
N GLU A 470 3.89 -22.50 3.82
CA GLU A 470 4.51 -21.69 4.87
C GLU A 470 4.32 -22.36 6.21
N ARG A 471 5.27 -22.21 7.11
CA ARG A 471 5.16 -22.54 8.54
C ARG A 471 5.26 -21.22 9.29
N VAL A 472 4.27 -20.93 10.12
CA VAL A 472 4.21 -19.74 10.97
C VAL A 472 4.12 -20.20 12.41
N THR A 473 5.01 -19.70 13.27
CA THR A 473 4.93 -19.87 14.73
C THR A 473 4.72 -18.51 15.38
N ILE A 474 3.85 -18.45 16.36
CA ILE A 474 3.57 -17.27 17.18
C ILE A 474 3.79 -17.69 18.61
N ASP A 475 4.77 -17.08 19.26
CA ASP A 475 5.17 -17.37 20.63
C ASP A 475 5.02 -16.10 21.47
N ALA A 476 4.33 -16.23 22.62
CA ALA A 476 4.24 -15.18 23.63
C ALA A 476 4.39 -15.78 25.03
N ASP A 477 5.43 -15.35 25.74
CA ASP A 477 5.74 -15.82 27.07
C ASP A 477 5.21 -14.88 28.14
N ASN A 478 4.74 -15.48 29.25
CA ASN A 478 4.26 -14.76 30.43
C ASN A 478 3.10 -13.78 30.13
N VAL A 479 2.19 -14.18 29.26
CA VAL A 479 0.98 -13.42 28.97
C VAL A 479 0.14 -13.32 30.23
N LEU A 480 -0.22 -12.11 30.61
CA LEU A 480 -1.10 -11.85 31.75
C LEU A 480 -2.56 -11.99 31.27
N LEU A 481 -3.37 -12.67 32.04
CA LEU A 481 -4.82 -12.66 31.88
C LEU A 481 -5.39 -11.78 33.00
N PRO A 482 -5.66 -10.49 32.73
CA PRO A 482 -6.22 -9.61 33.72
C PRO A 482 -7.69 -9.96 33.99
N SER A 483 -8.18 -9.64 35.20
CA SER A 483 -9.60 -9.48 35.42
C SER A 483 -9.98 -8.07 34.99
N ILE A 484 -10.96 -7.94 34.09
CA ILE A 484 -11.56 -6.66 33.77
C ILE A 484 -12.95 -6.62 34.40
N ASP A 485 -13.29 -5.50 35.04
CA ASP A 485 -14.64 -5.22 35.52
C ASP A 485 -15.46 -4.64 34.36
N ALA A 486 -15.84 -5.53 33.40
CA ALA A 486 -16.69 -5.15 32.30
C ALA A 486 -18.16 -5.23 32.70
N HIS A 487 -18.94 -4.20 32.43
CA HIS A 487 -20.36 -4.12 32.79
C HIS A 487 -21.21 -3.60 31.64
N ALA A 488 -22.52 -3.88 31.67
CA ALA A 488 -23.50 -3.38 30.73
C ALA A 488 -24.12 -2.10 31.25
N HIS A 489 -24.33 -1.10 30.40
CA HIS A 489 -25.17 0.04 30.74
C HIS A 489 -26.64 -0.41 30.75
N ASP A 490 -27.27 -0.37 31.90
CA ASP A 490 -28.71 -0.61 32.01
C ASP A 490 -29.48 0.67 31.64
N ASP A 491 -29.99 0.76 30.42
CA ASP A 491 -30.95 1.79 29.94
C ASP A 491 -32.33 1.55 30.56
N GLU A 492 -32.47 1.53 31.87
CA GLU A 492 -33.80 1.49 32.52
C GLU A 492 -34.17 2.85 33.12
N ASP A 493 -34.91 3.65 32.35
CA ASP A 493 -35.83 4.65 32.81
C ASP A 493 -36.97 3.97 33.64
N GLY A 494 -36.70 3.56 34.86
CA GLY A 494 -37.64 2.93 35.74
C GLY A 494 -37.39 3.27 37.19
N HIS A 495 -37.90 4.41 37.65
CA HIS A 495 -38.00 4.69 39.06
C HIS A 495 -38.98 3.71 39.72
N ASP A 496 -38.43 2.69 40.40
CA ASP A 496 -39.18 1.94 41.42
C ASP A 496 -38.41 1.94 42.76
N ASP A 497 -39.05 2.51 43.75
CA ASP A 497 -38.64 2.53 45.15
C ASP A 497 -38.27 1.14 45.66
N HIS A 498 -36.97 0.82 45.85
CA HIS A 498 -36.53 -0.35 46.58
C HIS A 498 -35.81 -0.03 47.89
N ASP A 499 -36.40 -0.59 48.90
CA ASP A 499 -36.06 -0.66 50.30
C ASP A 499 -34.62 -1.15 50.55
N HIS A 500 -33.80 -0.33 51.21
CA HIS A 500 -32.42 -0.65 51.61
C HIS A 500 -32.36 -1.70 52.72
N GLY A 501 -31.68 -2.77 52.44
CA GLY A 501 -31.39 -3.74 53.52
C GLY A 501 -30.68 -5.00 53.11
N GLN A 502 -29.47 -4.92 52.55
CA GLN A 502 -28.44 -5.96 52.72
C GLN A 502 -27.06 -5.35 52.45
N GLU A 503 -26.21 -5.30 53.49
CA GLU A 503 -24.79 -5.07 53.37
C GLU A 503 -24.17 -6.23 52.52
N HIS A 504 -23.89 -5.99 51.26
CA HIS A 504 -22.97 -6.85 50.51
C HIS A 504 -21.57 -6.51 50.98
N ALA A 505 -20.99 -7.39 51.83
CA ALA A 505 -19.57 -7.40 52.05
C ALA A 505 -18.89 -7.68 50.68
N HIS A 506 -18.29 -6.70 50.10
CA HIS A 506 -17.30 -6.92 49.07
C HIS A 506 -16.15 -7.68 49.72
N GLU A 507 -16.12 -9.00 49.53
CA GLU A 507 -14.89 -9.75 49.74
C GLU A 507 -13.95 -9.17 48.65
N GLU A 508 -12.89 -8.46 49.07
CA GLU A 508 -11.74 -8.20 48.24
C GLU A 508 -11.22 -9.58 47.76
N SER A 509 -11.73 -10.05 46.64
CA SER A 509 -11.12 -11.14 45.93
C SER A 509 -9.76 -10.62 45.48
N ALA A 510 -8.68 -11.06 46.12
CA ALA A 510 -7.34 -10.77 45.60
C ALA A 510 -7.33 -11.18 44.14
N ASP A 511 -7.17 -10.23 43.24
CA ASP A 511 -7.08 -10.41 41.79
C ASP A 511 -5.98 -11.45 41.51
N ILE A 512 -6.40 -12.66 41.19
CA ILE A 512 -5.47 -13.73 40.82
C ILE A 512 -5.08 -13.46 39.36
N ILE A 513 -4.00 -12.67 39.16
CA ILE A 513 -3.38 -12.54 37.87
C ILE A 513 -2.92 -13.94 37.42
N ARG A 514 -3.54 -14.44 36.36
CA ARG A 514 -3.12 -15.69 35.74
C ARG A 514 -2.06 -15.38 34.70
N VAL A 515 -0.97 -16.15 34.70
CA VAL A 515 0.10 -16.07 33.72
C VAL A 515 0.09 -17.34 32.90
N PHE A 516 0.15 -17.24 31.59
CA PHE A 516 0.23 -18.36 30.67
C PHE A 516 1.22 -18.10 29.55
N ASN A 517 1.64 -19.13 28.84
CA ASN A 517 2.42 -19.02 27.62
C ASN A 517 1.53 -19.43 26.46
N ALA A 518 1.57 -18.68 25.38
CA ALA A 518 0.90 -18.98 24.13
C ALA A 518 1.92 -19.39 23.08
N GLU A 519 1.79 -20.62 22.56
CA GLU A 519 2.61 -21.12 21.44
C GLU A 519 1.65 -21.70 20.40
N HIS A 520 1.61 -21.08 19.23
CA HIS A 520 0.74 -21.48 18.12
C HIS A 520 1.55 -21.74 16.86
N GLU A 521 1.32 -22.89 16.24
CA GLU A 521 1.95 -23.27 14.97
C GLU A 521 0.89 -23.44 13.88
N PHE A 522 1.09 -22.79 12.74
CA PHE A 522 0.23 -22.85 11.58
C PHE A 522 1.01 -23.29 10.35
N THR A 523 0.32 -23.93 9.41
CA THR A 523 0.90 -24.32 8.12
C THR A 523 0.02 -23.84 6.97
N PRO A 524 0.00 -22.53 6.65
CA PRO A 524 -0.76 -22.00 5.54
C PRO A 524 -0.29 -22.58 4.19
N VAL A 525 -1.25 -22.94 3.33
CA VAL A 525 -1.02 -23.43 1.98
C VAL A 525 -1.77 -22.53 0.99
N SER A 526 -1.05 -21.91 0.08
CA SER A 526 -1.65 -21.07 -0.96
C SER A 526 -1.40 -21.66 -2.34
N LEU A 527 -2.43 -21.67 -3.17
CA LEU A 527 -2.39 -22.20 -4.54
C LEU A 527 -3.03 -21.18 -5.49
N SER A 528 -2.48 -21.06 -6.69
CA SER A 528 -3.05 -20.21 -7.73
C SER A 528 -2.93 -20.86 -9.09
N ALA A 529 -3.92 -20.58 -9.96
CA ALA A 529 -3.90 -20.93 -11.36
C ALA A 529 -4.57 -19.81 -12.17
N GLY A 530 -3.97 -19.45 -13.28
CA GLY A 530 -4.50 -18.41 -14.14
C GLY A 530 -4.26 -18.70 -15.61
N VAL A 531 -5.12 -18.13 -16.45
CA VAL A 531 -5.02 -18.21 -17.91
C VAL A 531 -5.30 -16.83 -18.49
N VAL A 532 -4.41 -16.36 -19.36
CA VAL A 532 -4.68 -15.21 -20.23
C VAL A 532 -4.86 -15.71 -21.64
N TRP A 533 -5.94 -15.33 -22.30
CA TRP A 533 -6.26 -15.68 -23.67
C TRP A 533 -6.26 -14.43 -24.56
N ASP A 534 -5.29 -14.37 -25.46
CA ASP A 534 -5.19 -13.33 -26.49
C ASP A 534 -6.11 -13.70 -27.66
N PHE A 535 -7.42 -13.46 -27.52
CA PHE A 535 -8.43 -13.91 -28.47
C PHE A 535 -8.54 -13.04 -29.73
N ALA A 536 -7.98 -11.86 -29.71
CA ALA A 536 -7.91 -10.95 -30.86
C ALA A 536 -6.73 -9.98 -30.67
N PRO A 537 -6.18 -9.40 -31.73
CA PRO A 537 -5.13 -8.39 -31.62
C PRO A 537 -5.52 -7.30 -30.61
N SER A 538 -4.69 -7.01 -29.65
CA SER A 538 -4.88 -6.02 -28.57
C SER A 538 -5.95 -6.35 -27.53
N TYR A 539 -6.60 -7.50 -27.59
CA TYR A 539 -7.61 -7.92 -26.62
C TYR A 539 -7.19 -9.19 -25.91
N ASN A 540 -7.24 -9.19 -24.58
CA ASN A 540 -7.10 -10.42 -23.83
C ASN A 540 -8.21 -10.60 -22.79
N LEU A 541 -8.42 -11.86 -22.42
CA LEU A 541 -9.30 -12.29 -21.36
C LEU A 541 -8.49 -13.10 -20.36
N GLY A 542 -8.36 -12.59 -19.14
CA GLY A 542 -7.75 -13.27 -18.02
C GLY A 542 -8.79 -13.93 -17.12
N LEU A 543 -8.53 -15.16 -16.72
CA LEU A 543 -9.25 -15.86 -15.65
C LEU A 543 -8.23 -16.33 -14.64
N SER A 544 -8.39 -15.98 -13.37
CA SER A 544 -7.59 -16.52 -12.29
C SER A 544 -8.45 -17.11 -11.19
N VAL A 545 -7.93 -18.14 -10.55
CA VAL A 545 -8.47 -18.73 -9.33
C VAL A 545 -7.33 -18.89 -8.34
N SER A 546 -7.58 -18.54 -7.08
CA SER A 546 -6.62 -18.75 -6.02
C SER A 546 -7.29 -19.15 -4.73
N ARG A 547 -6.57 -19.97 -3.95
CA ARG A 547 -6.83 -20.25 -2.55
C ARG A 547 -5.63 -19.77 -1.77
N SER A 548 -5.82 -18.85 -0.85
CA SER A 548 -4.77 -18.30 0.02
C SER A 548 -5.17 -18.48 1.47
N GLU A 549 -4.26 -19.02 2.27
CA GLU A 549 -4.45 -19.20 3.70
C GLU A 549 -3.53 -18.25 4.47
N ARG A 550 -4.03 -17.71 5.58
CA ARG A 550 -3.33 -16.79 6.47
C ARG A 550 -3.43 -17.26 7.91
N ALA A 551 -2.31 -17.26 8.63
CA ALA A 551 -2.33 -17.32 10.09
C ALA A 551 -2.87 -15.99 10.65
N PRO A 552 -3.62 -16.02 11.75
CA PRO A 552 -3.96 -14.78 12.47
C PRO A 552 -2.69 -14.06 12.94
N SER A 553 -2.77 -12.74 13.14
CA SER A 553 -1.68 -11.98 13.76
C SER A 553 -1.66 -12.17 15.28
N ALA A 554 -0.54 -11.82 15.91
CA ALA A 554 -0.44 -11.84 17.37
C ALA A 554 -1.49 -10.91 18.01
N SER A 555 -1.76 -9.74 17.42
CA SER A 555 -2.80 -8.83 17.89
C SER A 555 -4.21 -9.41 17.77
N GLU A 556 -4.56 -10.06 16.65
CA GLU A 556 -5.87 -10.72 16.51
C GLU A 556 -6.08 -11.85 17.54
N LEU A 557 -5.00 -12.47 18.02
CA LEU A 557 -5.08 -13.57 19.00
C LEU A 557 -5.02 -13.10 20.45
N LEU A 558 -4.12 -12.18 20.76
CA LEU A 558 -3.61 -11.93 22.11
C LEU A 558 -3.97 -10.55 22.65
N SER A 559 -4.67 -9.69 21.90
CA SER A 559 -5.07 -8.37 22.40
C SER A 559 -5.92 -8.47 23.67
N PHE A 560 -5.62 -7.65 24.66
CA PHE A 560 -6.46 -7.37 25.82
C PHE A 560 -6.03 -6.01 26.41
N GLY A 561 -6.82 -5.01 26.27
CA GLY A 561 -6.53 -3.68 26.82
C GLY A 561 -7.14 -2.55 26.01
N PRO A 562 -7.01 -1.33 26.51
CA PRO A 562 -7.47 -0.14 25.82
C PRO A 562 -6.66 0.11 24.57
N HIS A 563 -7.31 0.41 23.47
CA HIS A 563 -6.72 0.87 22.23
C HIS A 563 -7.24 2.29 21.95
N ILE A 564 -6.47 3.25 22.36
CA ILE A 564 -6.87 4.66 22.42
C ILE A 564 -7.16 5.22 21.03
N GLY A 565 -6.33 4.91 20.03
CA GLY A 565 -6.52 5.38 18.65
C GLY A 565 -7.83 4.89 17.98
N THR A 566 -8.48 3.88 18.53
CA THR A 566 -9.81 3.39 18.11
C THR A 566 -10.91 3.72 19.09
N GLY A 567 -10.59 4.18 20.32
CA GLY A 567 -11.56 4.41 21.39
C GLY A 567 -12.25 3.13 21.84
N THR A 568 -11.55 2.00 21.88
CA THR A 568 -12.13 0.70 22.23
C THR A 568 -11.25 -0.07 23.21
N TYR A 569 -11.83 -0.96 23.98
CA TYR A 569 -11.11 -2.00 24.72
C TYR A 569 -11.11 -3.27 23.89
N GLU A 570 -9.92 -3.75 23.47
CA GLU A 570 -9.79 -4.87 22.57
C GLU A 570 -9.49 -6.19 23.29
N VAL A 571 -10.19 -7.26 22.88
CA VAL A 571 -9.99 -8.62 23.39
C VAL A 571 -9.74 -9.57 22.22
N GLY A 572 -8.63 -10.29 22.24
CA GLY A 572 -8.18 -11.20 21.19
C GLY A 572 -8.99 -12.49 21.10
N ALA A 573 -8.90 -13.18 19.96
CA ALA A 573 -9.64 -14.41 19.69
C ALA A 573 -9.22 -15.62 20.57
N LEU A 574 -8.12 -15.52 21.30
CA LEU A 574 -7.68 -16.54 22.26
C LEU A 574 -8.50 -16.50 23.55
N PHE A 575 -9.28 -15.45 23.75
CA PHE A 575 -10.08 -15.25 24.95
C PHE A 575 -11.58 -15.39 24.66
N ASP A 576 -12.33 -15.91 25.62
CA ASP A 576 -13.78 -15.83 25.68
C ASP A 576 -14.19 -14.89 26.82
N MET A 577 -15.17 -14.04 26.56
CA MET A 577 -15.77 -13.19 27.55
C MET A 577 -17.08 -13.82 28.02
N HIS A 578 -17.22 -14.02 29.32
CA HIS A 578 -18.42 -14.53 29.96
C HIS A 578 -19.44 -13.41 30.17
N GLU A 579 -20.73 -13.77 30.32
CA GLU A 579 -21.82 -12.81 30.51
C GLU A 579 -21.66 -11.94 31.78
N ASP A 580 -20.80 -12.33 32.70
CA ASP A 580 -20.44 -11.61 33.92
C ASP A 580 -19.20 -10.71 33.76
N GLY A 581 -18.73 -10.51 32.52
CA GLY A 581 -17.57 -9.67 32.19
C GLY A 581 -16.20 -10.33 32.43
N HIS A 582 -16.15 -11.54 33.00
CA HIS A 582 -14.87 -12.20 33.22
C HIS A 582 -14.27 -12.79 31.93
N LEU A 583 -12.95 -12.58 31.72
CA LEU A 583 -12.20 -13.19 30.64
C LEU A 583 -11.70 -14.59 31.02
N GLY A 584 -11.81 -15.53 30.09
CA GLY A 584 -11.24 -16.86 30.17
C GLY A 584 -10.51 -17.22 28.88
N LEU A 585 -9.66 -18.24 28.90
CA LEU A 585 -9.12 -18.80 27.66
C LEU A 585 -10.22 -19.52 26.89
N SER A 586 -10.32 -19.22 25.60
CA SER A 586 -11.28 -19.87 24.69
C SER A 586 -10.95 -21.35 24.51
N GLU A 587 -11.98 -22.20 24.51
CA GLU A 587 -11.86 -23.61 24.12
C GLU A 587 -11.94 -23.80 22.60
N GLN A 588 -12.14 -22.73 21.83
CA GLN A 588 -12.26 -22.79 20.38
C GLN A 588 -10.88 -23.05 19.73
N VAL A 589 -10.91 -23.83 18.66
CA VAL A 589 -9.71 -24.06 17.85
C VAL A 589 -9.42 -22.80 17.04
N ILE A 590 -8.18 -22.35 17.08
CA ILE A 590 -7.71 -21.24 16.26
C ILE A 590 -7.47 -21.74 14.84
N ASP A 591 -8.28 -21.29 13.90
CA ASP A 591 -8.25 -21.70 12.51
C ASP A 591 -7.52 -20.70 11.62
N LEU A 592 -7.00 -21.20 10.47
CA LEU A 592 -6.48 -20.34 9.40
C LEU A 592 -7.62 -19.59 8.72
N GLU A 593 -7.41 -18.31 8.48
CA GLU A 593 -8.27 -17.56 7.56
C GLU A 593 -7.97 -18.01 6.14
N THR A 594 -9.01 -18.38 5.39
CA THR A 594 -8.88 -18.96 4.06
C THR A 594 -9.70 -18.20 3.02
N ALA A 595 -9.03 -17.52 2.09
CA ALA A 595 -9.68 -16.83 0.97
C ALA A 595 -9.66 -17.69 -0.30
N ASN A 596 -10.83 -17.81 -0.93
CA ASN A 596 -11.02 -18.45 -2.23
C ASN A 596 -11.45 -17.37 -3.23
N ASN A 597 -10.56 -17.01 -4.15
CA ASN A 597 -10.75 -15.91 -5.10
C ASN A 597 -10.99 -16.44 -6.51
N ILE A 598 -11.86 -15.75 -7.23
CA ILE A 598 -12.05 -15.89 -8.67
C ILE A 598 -12.06 -14.48 -9.28
N ASP A 599 -11.20 -14.27 -10.28
CA ASP A 599 -11.11 -13.02 -11.03
C ASP A 599 -11.34 -13.27 -12.52
N LEU A 600 -12.12 -12.41 -13.15
CA LEU A 600 -12.32 -12.37 -14.60
C LEU A 600 -11.95 -10.97 -15.10
N THR A 601 -10.94 -10.90 -15.95
CA THR A 601 -10.41 -9.63 -16.45
C THR A 601 -10.47 -9.58 -17.96
N LEU A 602 -11.11 -8.55 -18.52
CA LEU A 602 -11.12 -8.25 -19.95
C LEU A 602 -10.28 -6.97 -20.19
N ARG A 603 -9.31 -7.06 -21.10
CA ARG A 603 -8.43 -5.94 -21.43
C ARG A 603 -8.43 -5.64 -22.92
N LYS A 604 -8.26 -4.36 -23.21
CA LYS A 604 -7.86 -3.85 -24.53
C LYS A 604 -6.74 -2.84 -24.32
N THR A 605 -5.59 -3.08 -24.93
CA THR A 605 -4.38 -2.32 -24.64
C THR A 605 -3.98 -1.35 -25.72
N GLN A 606 -4.27 -1.63 -27.00
CA GLN A 606 -3.75 -0.87 -28.14
C GLN A 606 -4.82 -0.04 -28.84
N GLY A 607 -4.38 1.01 -29.53
CA GLY A 607 -5.22 1.96 -30.28
C GLY A 607 -5.48 3.24 -29.49
N ASP A 608 -6.50 4.01 -29.87
CA ASP A 608 -6.84 5.27 -29.20
C ASP A 608 -7.68 5.07 -27.93
N ILE A 609 -8.27 3.90 -27.76
CA ILE A 609 -9.06 3.52 -26.58
C ILE A 609 -8.51 2.22 -26.01
N GLY A 610 -8.10 2.27 -24.75
CA GLY A 610 -7.77 1.12 -23.94
C GLY A 610 -8.74 0.97 -22.79
N PHE A 611 -8.91 -0.26 -22.28
CA PHE A 611 -9.73 -0.49 -21.11
C PHE A 611 -9.30 -1.76 -20.37
N ILE A 612 -9.58 -1.77 -19.07
CA ILE A 612 -9.46 -2.92 -18.18
C ILE A 612 -10.77 -3.02 -17.41
N PHE A 613 -11.45 -4.17 -17.52
CA PHE A 613 -12.61 -4.52 -16.70
C PHE A 613 -12.29 -5.78 -15.92
N ASN A 614 -12.42 -5.72 -14.63
CA ASN A 614 -12.28 -6.87 -13.75
C ASN A 614 -13.56 -7.07 -12.94
N ALA A 615 -14.00 -8.31 -12.82
CA ALA A 615 -15.02 -8.74 -11.88
C ALA A 615 -14.41 -9.79 -10.96
N PHE A 616 -14.64 -9.66 -9.67
CA PHE A 616 -14.08 -10.56 -8.67
C PHE A 616 -15.14 -11.09 -7.70
N TYR A 617 -14.88 -12.28 -7.22
CA TYR A 617 -15.62 -12.92 -6.14
C TYR A 617 -14.63 -13.57 -5.19
N ASN A 618 -14.71 -13.23 -3.91
CA ASN A 618 -13.86 -13.75 -2.86
C ASN A 618 -14.76 -14.27 -1.73
N GLN A 619 -14.60 -15.55 -1.39
CA GLN A 619 -15.16 -16.13 -0.17
C GLN A 619 -14.02 -16.35 0.80
N VAL A 620 -14.14 -15.80 2.00
CA VAL A 620 -13.18 -15.96 3.08
C VAL A 620 -13.84 -16.73 4.21
N ASP A 621 -13.31 -17.90 4.49
CA ASP A 621 -13.74 -18.71 5.61
C ASP A 621 -12.86 -18.36 6.83
N ASN A 622 -13.43 -18.32 8.05
CA ASN A 622 -12.79 -17.92 9.30
C ASN A 622 -12.18 -16.51 9.24
N TYR A 623 -12.92 -15.54 8.72
CA TYR A 623 -12.49 -14.13 8.67
C TYR A 623 -12.48 -13.55 10.10
N TYR A 624 -11.30 -13.11 10.58
CA TYR A 624 -11.15 -12.46 11.88
C TYR A 624 -11.68 -11.03 11.83
N TYR A 625 -12.61 -10.69 12.73
CA TYR A 625 -13.16 -9.36 12.87
C TYR A 625 -13.58 -9.10 14.31
N GLN A 626 -13.72 -7.85 14.67
CA GLN A 626 -14.16 -7.43 15.99
C GLN A 626 -15.67 -7.26 16.04
N ILE A 627 -16.27 -7.72 17.10
CA ILE A 627 -17.67 -7.48 17.43
C ILE A 627 -17.76 -6.67 18.73
N ASN A 628 -18.70 -5.72 18.80
CA ASN A 628 -19.07 -5.07 20.05
C ASN A 628 -19.77 -6.10 20.97
N THR A 629 -19.31 -6.23 22.19
CA THR A 629 -19.89 -7.17 23.18
C THR A 629 -21.10 -6.57 23.91
N GLY A 630 -21.31 -5.26 23.81
CA GLY A 630 -22.27 -4.49 24.61
C GLY A 630 -21.80 -4.24 26.04
N LEU A 631 -20.56 -4.57 26.37
CA LEU A 631 -19.94 -4.30 27.67
C LEU A 631 -18.98 -3.12 27.57
N TYR A 632 -18.71 -2.49 28.69
CA TYR A 632 -17.78 -1.37 28.85
C TYR A 632 -16.74 -1.74 29.90
N ALA A 633 -15.54 -1.23 29.76
CA ALA A 633 -14.42 -1.45 30.67
C ALA A 633 -13.65 -0.14 30.90
N GLU A 634 -13.12 0.04 32.09
CA GLU A 634 -12.31 1.23 32.42
C GLU A 634 -11.05 1.31 31.58
N SER A 635 -10.67 2.52 31.19
CA SER A 635 -9.46 2.76 30.36
C SER A 635 -8.13 2.61 31.08
N GLY A 636 -8.14 2.31 32.40
CA GLY A 636 -6.92 2.04 33.16
C GLY A 636 -6.16 3.25 33.68
N HIS A 637 -6.72 4.45 33.60
CA HIS A 637 -6.12 5.65 34.21
C HIS A 637 -6.29 5.65 35.72
N ASP A 638 -5.18 5.47 36.46
CA ASP A 638 -5.12 5.54 37.90
C ASP A 638 -5.28 7.02 38.35
N HIS A 639 -6.48 7.42 38.67
CA HIS A 639 -6.73 8.69 39.37
C HIS A 639 -6.16 8.55 40.77
N GLY A 640 -4.91 9.02 40.96
CA GLY A 640 -4.21 8.96 42.23
C GLY A 640 -5.09 9.45 43.38
N ASP A 641 -5.41 8.54 44.31
CA ASP A 641 -6.14 8.76 45.54
C ASP A 641 -5.55 9.90 46.37
N GLU A 642 -6.00 11.13 46.18
CA GLU A 642 -5.96 12.16 47.21
C GLU A 642 -7.41 12.59 47.57
N HIS A 643 -8.18 11.66 48.11
CA HIS A 643 -9.42 12.03 48.76
C HIS A 643 -9.12 12.52 50.19
N ASP A 644 -9.06 13.84 50.34
CA ASP A 644 -9.12 14.50 51.65
C ASP A 644 -10.62 14.47 52.10
N HIS A 645 -10.92 13.64 53.12
CA HIS A 645 -12.26 13.50 53.70
C HIS A 645 -12.65 14.78 54.45
N GLY A 646 -13.38 15.65 53.78
CA GLY A 646 -14.12 16.73 54.37
C GLY A 646 -15.62 16.44 54.30
N ASP A 647 -16.21 16.12 55.48
CA ASP A 647 -17.62 15.85 55.64
C ASP A 647 -18.52 16.92 55.03
N GLU A 648 -19.34 16.57 54.02
CA GLU A 648 -20.74 17.00 53.86
C GLU A 648 -21.36 16.22 52.71
N HIS A 649 -22.32 15.33 53.06
CA HIS A 649 -23.06 14.51 52.09
C HIS A 649 -24.09 15.37 51.34
N ASP A 650 -23.92 15.43 50.01
CA ASP A 650 -25.05 15.64 49.09
C ASP A 650 -24.99 14.56 48.04
N HIS A 651 -25.87 13.56 48.09
CA HIS A 651 -25.95 12.46 47.17
C HIS A 651 -26.65 12.90 45.89
N SER A 652 -25.88 13.15 44.85
CA SER A 652 -26.32 12.98 43.49
C SER A 652 -25.26 12.02 42.84
N ASP A 653 -25.54 10.73 43.01
CA ASP A 653 -24.76 9.68 42.37
C ASP A 653 -25.04 9.72 40.85
N GLU A 654 -24.47 10.66 40.12
CA GLU A 654 -24.17 10.51 38.69
C GLU A 654 -22.79 9.87 38.63
N HIS A 655 -22.73 8.58 38.34
CA HIS A 655 -21.50 7.90 38.02
C HIS A 655 -20.97 8.52 36.72
N ASP A 656 -19.81 9.13 36.81
CA ASP A 656 -19.12 9.67 35.64
C ASP A 656 -18.53 8.50 34.83
N HIS A 657 -19.17 8.11 33.72
CA HIS A 657 -18.75 7.05 32.81
C HIS A 657 -17.82 7.54 31.72
N SER A 658 -17.23 8.71 31.84
CA SER A 658 -16.40 9.34 30.82
C SER A 658 -15.06 8.63 30.55
N SER A 659 -14.65 7.70 31.41
CA SER A 659 -13.42 6.90 31.27
C SER A 659 -13.65 5.48 30.74
N GLU A 660 -14.88 5.09 30.41
CA GLU A 660 -15.22 3.73 30.01
C GLU A 660 -15.14 3.56 28.49
N LEU A 661 -14.52 2.47 28.03
CA LEU A 661 -14.37 2.11 26.62
C LEU A 661 -15.27 0.92 26.27
N PRO A 662 -15.97 0.93 25.12
CA PRO A 662 -16.73 -0.22 24.65
C PRO A 662 -15.78 -1.40 24.36
N VAL A 663 -16.16 -2.59 24.83
CA VAL A 663 -15.35 -3.81 24.71
C VAL A 663 -15.65 -4.52 23.39
N TYR A 664 -14.61 -4.66 22.56
CA TYR A 664 -14.64 -5.38 21.29
C TYR A 664 -13.87 -6.70 21.39
N LEU A 665 -14.49 -7.78 20.96
CA LEU A 665 -13.93 -9.12 20.97
C LEU A 665 -13.65 -9.59 19.53
N PHE A 666 -12.44 -10.08 19.26
CA PHE A 666 -12.12 -10.77 18.01
C PHE A 666 -12.84 -12.10 17.90
N LYS A 667 -13.56 -12.29 16.82
CA LYS A 667 -14.20 -13.55 16.43
C LYS A 667 -13.94 -13.87 14.97
N THR A 668 -14.28 -15.12 14.60
CA THR A 668 -14.25 -15.54 13.20
C THR A 668 -15.64 -15.81 12.66
N ASP A 669 -15.87 -15.45 11.40
CA ASP A 669 -17.06 -15.81 10.63
C ASP A 669 -16.72 -15.94 9.15
N ASP A 670 -17.59 -16.57 8.38
CA ASP A 670 -17.45 -16.64 6.94
C ASP A 670 -17.95 -15.36 6.28
N VAL A 671 -17.17 -14.80 5.37
CA VAL A 671 -17.52 -13.59 4.63
C VAL A 671 -17.46 -13.78 3.13
N VAL A 672 -18.23 -12.95 2.43
CA VAL A 672 -18.25 -12.90 0.97
C VAL A 672 -18.01 -11.47 0.53
N LEU A 673 -16.96 -11.28 -0.29
CA LEU A 673 -16.65 -10.03 -0.95
C LEU A 673 -16.80 -10.22 -2.46
N HIS A 674 -17.50 -9.33 -3.14
CA HIS A 674 -17.58 -9.35 -4.58
C HIS A 674 -17.75 -7.94 -5.13
N GLY A 675 -17.32 -7.76 -6.37
CA GLY A 675 -17.38 -6.44 -6.96
C GLY A 675 -16.77 -6.39 -8.35
N PHE A 676 -16.47 -5.17 -8.76
CA PHE A 676 -15.81 -4.91 -10.03
C PHE A 676 -14.84 -3.72 -9.93
N GLU A 677 -13.90 -3.71 -10.85
CA GLU A 677 -12.97 -2.62 -11.13
C GLU A 677 -13.02 -2.34 -12.63
N ALA A 678 -13.11 -1.09 -13.01
CA ALA A 678 -13.19 -0.68 -14.40
C ALA A 678 -12.30 0.54 -14.64
N GLN A 679 -11.55 0.51 -15.71
CA GLN A 679 -10.75 1.63 -16.19
C GLN A 679 -10.89 1.73 -17.70
N VAL A 680 -11.07 2.96 -18.21
CA VAL A 680 -11.11 3.26 -19.65
C VAL A 680 -10.21 4.47 -19.88
N ALA A 681 -9.26 4.33 -20.78
CA ALA A 681 -8.37 5.41 -21.20
C ALA A 681 -8.64 5.72 -22.68
N TRP A 682 -8.93 6.98 -22.98
CA TRP A 682 -9.24 7.43 -24.34
C TRP A 682 -8.33 8.59 -24.74
N GLN A 683 -7.40 8.31 -25.64
CA GLN A 683 -6.54 9.31 -26.27
C GLN A 683 -7.28 9.97 -27.41
N LEU A 684 -7.85 11.17 -27.17
CA LEU A 684 -8.62 11.91 -28.17
C LEU A 684 -7.75 12.59 -29.23
N THR A 685 -6.64 13.16 -28.82
CA THR A 685 -5.60 13.73 -29.71
C THR A 685 -4.23 13.35 -29.15
N ASP A 686 -3.15 13.79 -29.81
CA ASP A 686 -1.79 13.53 -29.28
C ASP A 686 -1.59 14.21 -27.91
N GLU A 687 -2.30 15.31 -27.63
CA GLU A 687 -2.17 16.12 -26.40
C GLU A 687 -3.30 15.90 -25.40
N PHE A 688 -4.48 15.39 -25.82
CA PHE A 688 -5.64 15.32 -24.95
C PHE A 688 -6.11 13.89 -24.70
N LYS A 689 -6.17 13.51 -23.43
CA LYS A 689 -6.58 12.18 -22.94
C LYS A 689 -7.72 12.30 -21.93
N VAL A 690 -8.60 11.33 -21.91
CA VAL A 690 -9.64 11.17 -20.89
C VAL A 690 -9.50 9.78 -20.27
N ASP A 691 -9.36 9.73 -18.97
CA ASP A 691 -9.38 8.51 -18.18
C ASP A 691 -10.67 8.44 -17.36
N LEU A 692 -11.31 7.30 -17.36
CA LEU A 692 -12.51 6.99 -16.57
C LEU A 692 -12.20 5.80 -15.70
N PHE A 693 -12.61 5.82 -14.44
CA PHE A 693 -12.58 4.63 -13.60
C PHE A 693 -13.85 4.50 -12.76
N SER A 694 -14.13 3.29 -12.35
CA SER A 694 -15.17 2.97 -11.38
C SER A 694 -14.79 1.70 -10.64
N ASP A 695 -15.10 1.64 -9.37
CA ASP A 695 -14.97 0.42 -8.59
C ASP A 695 -16.09 0.30 -7.55
N TYR A 696 -16.35 -0.94 -7.18
CA TYR A 696 -17.35 -1.31 -6.21
C TYR A 696 -16.96 -2.59 -5.51
N VAL A 697 -17.15 -2.63 -4.21
CA VAL A 697 -17.08 -3.84 -3.40
C VAL A 697 -18.31 -3.96 -2.53
N ARG A 698 -18.84 -5.17 -2.44
CA ARG A 698 -19.81 -5.59 -1.45
C ARG A 698 -19.15 -6.57 -0.50
N ALA A 699 -19.06 -6.23 0.75
CA ALA A 699 -18.50 -7.08 1.81
C ALA A 699 -19.59 -7.40 2.84
N ARG A 700 -19.81 -8.69 3.13
CA ARG A 700 -20.87 -9.11 4.05
C ARG A 700 -20.53 -10.44 4.71
N LEU A 701 -21.08 -10.67 5.89
CA LEU A 701 -21.13 -11.98 6.52
C LEU A 701 -21.99 -12.94 5.69
N LYS A 702 -21.61 -14.20 5.63
CA LYS A 702 -22.29 -15.22 4.83
C LYS A 702 -23.73 -15.47 5.33
N ASP A 703 -23.92 -15.47 6.62
CA ASP A 703 -25.21 -15.71 7.27
C ASP A 703 -26.06 -14.44 7.46
N GLY A 704 -25.56 -13.28 7.02
CA GLY A 704 -26.25 -12.00 7.01
C GLY A 704 -25.55 -10.92 7.81
N GLY A 705 -25.77 -9.66 7.45
CA GLY A 705 -25.06 -8.49 7.98
C GLY A 705 -23.96 -7.98 7.07
N ASP A 706 -23.68 -6.72 7.16
CA ASP A 706 -22.62 -6.04 6.39
C ASP A 706 -21.35 -5.95 7.23
N LEU A 707 -20.18 -6.02 6.57
CA LEU A 707 -18.90 -5.74 7.24
C LEU A 707 -18.73 -4.23 7.43
N PRO A 708 -18.18 -3.80 8.56
CA PRO A 708 -17.97 -2.39 8.84
C PRO A 708 -16.95 -1.77 7.85
N ARG A 709 -17.05 -0.46 7.70
CA ARG A 709 -16.10 0.38 6.94
C ARG A 709 -15.89 -0.08 5.49
N THR A 710 -16.92 -0.69 4.88
CA THR A 710 -16.89 -1.10 3.48
C THR A 710 -16.94 0.13 2.57
N PRO A 711 -15.94 0.36 1.68
CA PRO A 711 -15.92 1.51 0.79
C PRO A 711 -17.16 1.61 -0.10
N PRO A 712 -17.68 2.84 -0.38
CA PRO A 712 -18.81 3.06 -1.27
C PRO A 712 -18.44 2.85 -2.74
N LEU A 713 -19.43 2.66 -3.59
CA LEU A 713 -19.27 2.74 -5.05
C LEU A 713 -18.72 4.13 -5.43
N ARG A 714 -17.71 4.18 -6.29
CA ARG A 714 -17.18 5.44 -6.81
C ARG A 714 -16.97 5.44 -8.32
N PHE A 715 -16.97 6.66 -8.85
CA PHE A 715 -16.71 6.95 -10.26
C PHE A 715 -15.70 8.10 -10.34
N GLY A 716 -14.67 7.94 -11.14
CA GLY A 716 -13.69 8.98 -11.40
C GLY A 716 -13.54 9.28 -12.88
N THR A 717 -13.22 10.53 -13.16
CA THR A 717 -12.90 11.01 -14.51
C THR A 717 -11.72 11.95 -14.41
N GLU A 718 -10.67 11.71 -15.20
CA GLU A 718 -9.55 12.62 -15.36
C GLU A 718 -9.48 13.12 -16.81
N PHE A 719 -9.39 14.42 -16.99
CA PHE A 719 -9.07 15.06 -18.24
C PHE A 719 -7.63 15.53 -18.20
N SER A 720 -6.82 15.04 -19.12
CA SER A 720 -5.39 15.35 -19.22
C SER A 720 -5.09 16.07 -20.52
N TYR A 721 -4.40 17.19 -20.43
CA TYR A 721 -3.84 17.92 -21.57
C TYR A 721 -2.33 18.02 -21.39
N GLN A 722 -1.56 17.46 -22.31
CA GLN A 722 -0.11 17.38 -22.22
C GLN A 722 0.55 17.79 -23.53
N THR A 723 1.52 18.69 -23.42
CA THR A 723 2.42 19.12 -24.50
C THR A 723 3.86 18.92 -24.04
N GLU A 724 4.84 19.27 -24.86
CA GLU A 724 6.26 19.21 -24.49
C GLU A 724 6.62 20.02 -23.23
N LYS A 725 5.84 21.05 -22.88
CA LYS A 725 6.15 21.95 -21.76
C LYS A 725 5.04 22.15 -20.76
N LEU A 726 3.81 21.89 -21.14
CA LEU A 726 2.65 22.16 -20.30
C LEU A 726 1.88 20.87 -20.11
N SER A 727 1.65 20.52 -18.84
CA SER A 727 0.72 19.46 -18.45
C SER A 727 -0.37 20.06 -17.58
N ALA A 728 -1.62 19.70 -17.85
CA ALA A 728 -2.78 20.15 -17.09
C ALA A 728 -3.75 18.99 -16.90
N HIS A 729 -4.25 18.81 -15.68
CA HIS A 729 -5.15 17.72 -15.33
C HIS A 729 -6.33 18.26 -14.54
N LEU A 730 -7.50 17.70 -14.79
CA LEU A 730 -8.72 17.95 -14.03
C LEU A 730 -9.31 16.61 -13.64
N HIS A 731 -9.39 16.33 -12.35
CA HIS A 731 -9.89 15.09 -11.80
C HIS A 731 -11.20 15.32 -11.05
N ILE A 732 -12.20 14.49 -11.33
CA ILE A 732 -13.51 14.53 -10.69
C ILE A 732 -13.81 13.13 -10.17
N THR A 733 -14.04 12.99 -8.88
CA THR A 733 -14.43 11.71 -8.26
C THR A 733 -15.74 11.87 -7.51
N ARG A 734 -16.72 11.06 -7.85
CA ARG A 734 -17.98 10.91 -7.13
C ARG A 734 -17.93 9.68 -6.26
N TYR A 735 -18.06 9.83 -4.96
CA TYR A 735 -18.32 8.80 -3.97
C TYR A 735 -19.83 8.76 -3.71
N GLN A 736 -20.42 7.57 -3.78
CA GLN A 736 -21.83 7.40 -3.50
C GLN A 736 -22.05 7.37 -1.98
N GLU A 737 -23.31 7.55 -1.55
CA GLU A 737 -23.69 7.32 -0.16
C GLU A 737 -23.43 5.86 0.22
N GLN A 738 -23.09 5.61 1.48
CA GLN A 738 -22.98 4.27 2.04
C GLN A 738 -23.91 4.13 3.24
N ASP A 739 -24.99 3.38 2.99
CA ASP A 739 -26.06 3.09 3.93
C ASP A 739 -26.06 1.61 4.38
N ARG A 740 -25.12 0.81 3.87
CA ARG A 740 -24.93 -0.58 4.25
C ARG A 740 -23.85 -0.63 5.31
N THR A 741 -24.28 -0.62 6.54
CA THR A 741 -23.44 -0.50 7.72
C THR A 741 -23.51 -1.77 8.55
N ALA A 742 -22.48 -2.03 9.33
CA ALA A 742 -22.51 -2.98 10.43
C ALA A 742 -23.41 -2.44 11.56
N PRO A 743 -23.80 -3.26 12.56
CA PRO A 743 -24.46 -2.75 13.76
C PRO A 743 -23.66 -1.59 14.39
N GLU A 744 -24.34 -0.56 14.84
CA GLU A 744 -23.79 0.66 15.48
C GLU A 744 -22.88 1.52 14.58
N GLU A 745 -22.68 1.14 13.33
CA GLU A 745 -21.92 1.94 12.37
C GLU A 745 -22.79 3.03 11.75
N THR A 746 -22.32 4.27 11.74
CA THR A 746 -22.99 5.41 11.08
C THR A 746 -22.89 5.34 9.56
N ALA A 747 -23.97 5.70 8.85
CA ALA A 747 -23.98 5.85 7.41
C ALA A 747 -23.27 7.16 7.00
N THR A 748 -22.77 7.22 5.77
CA THR A 748 -22.11 8.41 5.22
C THR A 748 -22.81 8.90 3.96
N ASN A 749 -22.93 10.23 3.84
CA ASN A 749 -23.46 10.86 2.64
C ASN A 749 -22.47 10.76 1.46
N GLY A 750 -23.01 10.71 0.26
CA GLY A 750 -22.19 10.76 -0.96
C GLY A 750 -21.69 12.19 -1.24
N TYR A 751 -20.44 12.31 -1.73
CA TYR A 751 -19.80 13.57 -2.05
C TYR A 751 -19.04 13.54 -3.38
N THR A 752 -18.67 14.71 -3.90
CA THR A 752 -17.89 14.85 -5.15
C THR A 752 -16.64 15.66 -4.89
N MET A 753 -15.48 15.09 -5.16
CA MET A 753 -14.19 15.77 -5.12
C MET A 753 -13.85 16.31 -6.50
N LEU A 754 -13.34 17.53 -6.53
CA LEU A 754 -12.83 18.20 -7.73
C LEU A 754 -11.39 18.65 -7.46
N ASP A 755 -10.44 18.05 -8.20
CA ASP A 755 -9.02 18.36 -8.11
C ASP A 755 -8.53 18.83 -9.47
N ALA A 756 -7.52 19.71 -9.48
CA ALA A 756 -6.86 20.13 -10.71
C ALA A 756 -5.36 20.32 -10.47
N SER A 757 -4.56 20.09 -11.49
CA SER A 757 -3.13 20.41 -11.46
C SER A 757 -2.67 20.96 -12.79
N VAL A 758 -1.67 21.82 -12.73
CA VAL A 758 -0.97 22.35 -13.89
C VAL A 758 0.52 22.37 -13.59
N SER A 759 1.33 21.90 -14.53
CA SER A 759 2.79 22.00 -14.47
C SER A 759 3.36 22.57 -15.76
N TYR A 760 4.47 23.29 -15.63
CA TYR A 760 5.16 23.89 -16.74
C TYR A 760 6.66 23.64 -16.65
N ASP A 761 7.22 23.01 -17.70
CA ASP A 761 8.61 22.61 -17.79
C ASP A 761 9.47 23.73 -18.39
N LEU A 762 10.54 24.03 -17.69
CA LEU A 762 11.51 25.09 -18.00
C LEU A 762 12.90 24.46 -18.08
N SER A 763 13.71 24.88 -19.03
CA SER A 763 15.14 24.55 -19.01
C SER A 763 15.91 25.72 -18.39
N VAL A 764 16.42 25.55 -17.18
CA VAL A 764 17.15 26.57 -16.43
C VAL A 764 18.57 26.05 -16.18
N LEU A 765 19.60 26.77 -16.65
CA LEU A 765 21.02 26.41 -16.46
C LEU A 765 21.36 24.98 -16.96
N ASN A 766 20.76 24.52 -18.04
CA ASN A 766 20.86 23.16 -18.60
C ASN A 766 20.29 22.06 -17.67
N GLN A 767 19.42 22.43 -16.74
CA GLN A 767 18.63 21.47 -15.97
C GLN A 767 17.17 21.62 -16.34
N ASP A 768 16.45 20.53 -16.35
CA ASP A 768 15.00 20.53 -16.52
C ASP A 768 14.33 20.82 -15.18
N VAL A 769 13.55 21.87 -15.14
CA VAL A 769 12.85 22.35 -13.94
C VAL A 769 11.37 22.46 -14.23
N SER A 770 10.55 21.85 -13.42
CA SER A 770 9.09 21.93 -13.50
C SER A 770 8.54 22.78 -12.37
N VAL A 771 7.69 23.77 -12.71
CA VAL A 771 6.91 24.53 -11.72
C VAL A 771 5.48 24.05 -11.80
N TYR A 772 4.88 23.71 -10.67
CA TYR A 772 3.53 23.18 -10.67
C TYR A 772 2.64 23.82 -9.59
N LEU A 773 1.34 23.84 -9.89
CA LEU A 773 0.28 24.21 -8.98
C LEU A 773 -0.74 23.09 -8.97
N ARG A 774 -1.10 22.61 -7.77
CA ARG A 774 -2.12 21.60 -7.54
C ARG A 774 -3.20 22.17 -6.64
N GLY A 775 -4.46 21.97 -7.00
CA GLY A 775 -5.61 22.29 -6.16
C GLY A 775 -6.38 21.03 -5.86
N THR A 776 -6.70 20.79 -4.60
CA THR A 776 -7.51 19.67 -4.13
C THR A 776 -8.77 20.18 -3.44
N ASN A 777 -9.84 19.40 -3.52
CA ASN A 777 -11.17 19.81 -3.02
C ASN A 777 -11.58 21.24 -3.42
N LEU A 778 -11.42 21.57 -4.70
CA LEU A 778 -11.64 22.93 -5.21
C LEU A 778 -13.06 23.48 -4.96
N THR A 779 -14.02 22.60 -4.76
CA THR A 779 -15.42 22.94 -4.43
C THR A 779 -15.67 23.14 -2.95
N ASP A 780 -14.66 22.90 -2.11
CA ASP A 780 -14.75 23.03 -0.66
C ASP A 780 -15.89 22.16 -0.08
N THR A 781 -15.95 20.93 -0.56
CA THR A 781 -17.01 19.98 -0.24
C THR A 781 -16.69 19.25 1.06
N GLU A 782 -17.66 19.12 1.96
CA GLU A 782 -17.57 18.17 3.07
C GLU A 782 -17.45 16.75 2.54
N ALA A 783 -16.43 16.04 2.97
CA ALA A 783 -16.12 14.69 2.51
C ALA A 783 -15.73 13.80 3.70
N ARG A 784 -16.64 12.91 4.10
CA ARG A 784 -16.40 11.95 5.17
C ARG A 784 -16.17 10.57 4.58
N VAL A 785 -14.99 10.03 4.82
CA VAL A 785 -14.57 8.74 4.25
C VAL A 785 -15.21 7.60 5.03
N HIS A 786 -16.12 6.85 4.42
CA HIS A 786 -16.85 5.78 5.10
C HIS A 786 -15.97 4.72 5.75
N SER A 787 -14.83 4.41 5.13
CA SER A 787 -13.84 3.44 5.64
C SER A 787 -12.97 3.98 6.79
N SER A 788 -13.12 5.25 7.19
CA SER A 788 -12.39 5.84 8.30
C SER A 788 -13.01 5.46 9.65
N PHE A 789 -12.17 5.23 10.65
CA PHE A 789 -12.56 5.16 12.05
C PHE A 789 -13.02 6.54 12.56
N LEU A 790 -12.41 7.60 12.03
CA LEU A 790 -12.65 8.99 12.41
C LEU A 790 -13.72 9.69 11.57
N LYS A 791 -14.57 8.95 10.82
CA LYS A 791 -15.50 9.55 9.83
C LYS A 791 -16.46 10.57 10.43
N ASP A 792 -16.84 10.40 11.71
CA ASP A 792 -17.80 11.26 12.38
C ASP A 792 -17.16 12.52 12.99
N ILE A 793 -15.84 12.54 13.18
CA ILE A 793 -15.07 13.60 13.81
C ILE A 793 -13.99 14.24 12.92
N ALA A 794 -13.51 13.56 11.88
CA ALA A 794 -12.45 14.06 11.00
C ALA A 794 -12.83 13.95 9.52
N PRO A 795 -13.53 14.91 8.93
CA PRO A 795 -13.74 15.00 7.49
C PRO A 795 -12.42 15.24 6.76
N ARG A 796 -12.39 15.01 5.44
CA ARG A 796 -11.24 15.36 4.59
C ARG A 796 -10.97 16.86 4.61
N PRO A 797 -9.72 17.25 4.32
CA PRO A 797 -9.34 18.65 4.22
C PRO A 797 -10.23 19.45 3.28
N GLY A 798 -10.45 20.69 3.64
CA GLY A 798 -11.10 21.70 2.81
C GLY A 798 -10.31 21.99 1.55
N ARG A 799 -10.66 23.07 0.85
CA ARG A 799 -9.99 23.49 -0.38
C ARG A 799 -8.51 23.80 -0.13
N SER A 800 -7.64 23.17 -0.90
CA SER A 800 -6.20 23.29 -0.76
C SER A 800 -5.52 23.67 -2.06
N PHE A 801 -4.44 24.45 -1.96
CA PHE A 801 -3.54 24.79 -3.07
C PHE A 801 -2.10 24.46 -2.68
N ALA A 802 -1.46 23.59 -3.46
CA ALA A 802 -0.03 23.31 -3.35
C ALA A 802 0.72 23.93 -4.52
N LEU A 803 1.76 24.71 -4.21
CA LEU A 803 2.70 25.28 -5.18
C LEU A 803 4.06 24.63 -4.97
N GLY A 804 4.65 24.12 -6.06
CA GLY A 804 5.95 23.48 -5.96
C GLY A 804 6.86 23.72 -7.15
N VAL A 805 8.12 23.41 -6.93
CA VAL A 805 9.18 23.44 -7.94
C VAL A 805 9.98 22.15 -7.82
N ARG A 806 10.20 21.50 -8.96
CA ARG A 806 10.93 20.23 -9.06
C ARG A 806 12.02 20.34 -10.12
N GLY A 807 13.18 19.78 -9.88
CA GLY A 807 14.28 19.77 -10.83
C GLY A 807 14.88 18.39 -11.04
N TYR A 808 15.35 18.14 -12.25
CA TYR A 808 15.97 16.89 -12.68
C TYR A 808 17.40 17.15 -13.21
N PHE A 809 18.32 16.21 -12.99
CA PHE A 809 19.67 16.28 -13.49
C PHE A 809 20.28 14.91 -13.81
#